data_f60113bd95bc6637858859639f2e3a63
#
_entry.id   f60113bd95bc6637858859639f2e3a63
#
_cell.length_a   1.000
_cell.length_b   1.000
_cell.length_c   1.000
_cell.angle_alpha   90.00
_cell.angle_beta   90.00
_cell.angle_gamma   90.00
#
_symmetry.space_group_name_H-M   'P 1'
#
loop_
_entity.id
_entity.type
_entity.pdbx_description
1 polymer ?
#
loop_
_entity_poly.entity_id
_entity_poly.type
_entity_poly.pdbx_seq_one_letter_code
_entity_poly.pdbx_strand_id
1 'polypeptide(L)'
;MSEPSDAAETNSRTPSVMARRLCAVLILLSTIVSCARLMHARPLQSANDRSRWMTVWSLAEQGTYRIDDIRRRKGWDSIDIVRHDGHFYSTKPPLFPTMVAGLYWTIRSTLGWSLDDDLEATTRLLLLLINVIPMTVALVLLDRMFARFARTDFAYVLAMAAATFGTLLLQFLMALNNHTVAACCLVFALVPAVSIMADGKREWWRFALAGFWAMFTCCNELPAASFGVVIFVPLALQDREKTLKAFVPAALVPLIAFFITTYLATGGWKPFYLYYGTEKYEFIHQGIPSYWLRPRGIDRNLDSPLMYLLHCTLGHHGVFSLTPVFLLSLAGFAWGFRQVNSALKTLLLTGGGLSLLMFVFYLSKTEHYNYGGLSVALRWMLWLVPFWLIALIPPADEIAERPWASWVCGLLLAGSVFSAWYPLNGPWKPPWLYTVMQNAGWIDYSDPKPKFSRPVRSWIGQIPTGPRRDDYWIELTGSTVDVAARTLRLEDLGPVETEGRTARRIRVIWKTADVETRRLTLDLDPDAFNAGKPMEEALIAVVNGNATGITSSQAIRFLKGGPFDRPYRHGGERYLRSGMREDAFRAEIGVAQATVRPAGDPERRFRYRRDVWFCRDVPFGLLSYDDRVTDVRTGAVVASERLSIRRAGTVTLTTDAHEGEPLMPWQRGGL
;
A
#
# COMPACT_ATOMS: atom_id res chain seq x y z
N MET A 1 58.76 -12.55 -41.05
CA MET A 1 58.73 -12.17 -39.63
C MET A 1 58.24 -10.73 -39.60
N SER A 2 56.95 -10.55 -39.42
CA SER A 2 56.32 -9.26 -39.20
C SER A 2 55.87 -9.25 -37.73
N GLU A 3 56.40 -8.29 -36.98
CA GLU A 3 56.07 -8.07 -35.57
C GLU A 3 54.53 -7.87 -35.41
N PRO A 4 53.94 -8.39 -34.32
CA PRO A 4 52.56 -8.10 -34.01
C PRO A 4 52.50 -6.64 -33.56
N SER A 5 51.76 -5.82 -34.32
CA SER A 5 51.48 -4.43 -34.02
C SER A 5 50.80 -4.31 -32.66
N ASP A 6 51.29 -3.38 -31.89
CA ASP A 6 50.88 -2.92 -30.58
C ASP A 6 49.39 -3.05 -30.29
N ALA A 7 49.16 -3.72 -29.18
CA ALA A 7 47.86 -3.69 -28.50
C ALA A 7 47.43 -2.22 -28.32
N ALA A 8 46.27 -1.90 -28.85
CA ALA A 8 45.63 -0.59 -28.64
C ALA A 8 45.62 -0.28 -27.13
N GLU A 9 46.53 0.59 -26.70
CA GLU A 9 46.48 1.22 -25.39
C GLU A 9 45.10 1.80 -25.23
N THR A 10 44.30 1.21 -24.34
CA THR A 10 43.07 1.80 -23.90
C THR A 10 43.42 3.07 -23.14
N ASN A 11 43.35 4.21 -23.83
CA ASN A 11 43.61 5.54 -23.30
C ASN A 11 42.51 5.84 -22.24
N SER A 12 42.70 5.27 -21.06
CA SER A 12 41.83 5.58 -19.90
C SER A 12 42.22 6.95 -19.36
N ARG A 13 41.60 7.99 -19.96
CA ARG A 13 41.72 9.35 -19.43
C ARG A 13 41.20 9.37 -18.00
N THR A 14 42.06 9.70 -17.02
CA THR A 14 41.61 9.93 -15.66
C THR A 14 40.79 11.23 -15.62
N PRO A 15 39.59 11.23 -15.01
CA PRO A 15 38.82 12.45 -14.85
C PRO A 15 39.63 13.58 -14.19
N SER A 16 39.37 14.83 -14.57
CA SER A 16 40.04 16.00 -14.02
C SER A 16 39.85 16.10 -12.51
N VAL A 17 40.80 16.75 -11.82
CA VAL A 17 40.71 16.99 -10.37
C VAL A 17 39.42 17.75 -10.02
N MET A 18 38.99 18.68 -10.90
CA MET A 18 37.75 19.45 -10.69
C MET A 18 36.51 18.54 -10.78
N ALA A 19 36.42 17.67 -11.79
CA ALA A 19 35.31 16.73 -11.94
C ALA A 19 35.21 15.77 -10.76
N ARG A 20 36.34 15.25 -10.28
CA ARG A 20 36.37 14.39 -9.06
C ARG A 20 35.91 15.11 -7.81
N ARG A 21 36.34 16.38 -7.60
CA ARG A 21 35.89 17.19 -6.48
C ARG A 21 34.40 17.44 -6.56
N LEU A 22 33.88 17.77 -7.75
CA LEU A 22 32.45 17.98 -7.95
C LEU A 22 31.65 16.70 -7.63
N CYS A 23 32.07 15.54 -8.11
CA CYS A 23 31.41 14.25 -7.80
C CYS A 23 31.45 13.92 -6.30
N ALA A 24 32.57 14.18 -5.61
CA ALA A 24 32.65 14.01 -4.16
C ALA A 24 31.68 14.93 -3.41
N VAL A 25 31.55 16.20 -3.85
CA VAL A 25 30.57 17.14 -3.31
C VAL A 25 29.13 16.68 -3.55
N LEU A 26 28.81 16.15 -4.74
CA LEU A 26 27.50 15.59 -5.07
C LEU A 26 27.15 14.41 -4.14
N ILE A 27 28.07 13.48 -3.89
CA ILE A 27 27.89 12.36 -2.97
C ILE A 27 27.63 12.89 -1.54
N LEU A 28 28.47 13.81 -1.08
CA LEU A 28 28.33 14.38 0.26
C LEU A 28 26.97 15.08 0.45
N LEU A 29 26.57 15.92 -0.51
CA LEU A 29 25.28 16.61 -0.48
C LEU A 29 24.12 15.63 -0.51
N SER A 30 24.14 14.60 -1.37
CA SER A 30 23.12 13.57 -1.43
C SER A 30 22.98 12.82 -0.10
N THR A 31 24.11 12.50 0.55
CA THR A 31 24.13 11.84 1.86
C THR A 31 23.54 12.76 2.94
N ILE A 32 23.98 14.00 3.03
CA ILE A 32 23.49 14.98 4.01
C ILE A 32 21.97 15.16 3.86
N VAL A 33 21.50 15.37 2.62
CA VAL A 33 20.08 15.57 2.34
C VAL A 33 19.28 14.32 2.66
N SER A 34 19.81 13.11 2.37
CA SER A 34 19.17 11.84 2.73
C SER A 34 19.06 11.67 4.24
N CYS A 35 20.11 12.00 5.00
CA CYS A 35 20.07 12.02 6.46
C CYS A 35 19.05 13.04 7.00
N ALA A 36 19.04 14.27 6.48
CA ALA A 36 18.10 15.30 6.88
C ALA A 36 16.63 14.86 6.62
N ARG A 37 16.35 14.27 5.44
CA ARG A 37 15.02 13.73 5.13
C ARG A 37 14.63 12.60 6.06
N LEU A 38 15.55 11.70 6.38
CA LEU A 38 15.30 10.60 7.29
C LEU A 38 14.89 11.11 8.69
N MET A 39 15.51 12.19 9.18
CA MET A 39 15.13 12.81 10.46
C MET A 39 13.71 13.36 10.47
N HIS A 40 13.14 13.69 9.31
CA HIS A 40 11.76 14.18 9.17
C HIS A 40 10.79 13.10 8.64
N ALA A 41 11.28 11.92 8.28
CA ALA A 41 10.45 10.83 7.80
C ALA A 41 9.56 10.28 8.92
N ARG A 42 8.30 10.02 8.59
CA ARG A 42 7.39 9.31 9.50
C ARG A 42 7.68 7.81 9.42
N PRO A 43 7.68 7.08 10.54
CA PRO A 43 7.74 5.63 10.51
C PRO A 43 6.44 5.02 9.99
N LEU A 44 6.48 3.74 9.63
CA LEU A 44 5.30 2.94 9.27
C LEU A 44 4.45 3.55 8.14
N GLN A 45 5.10 4.05 7.08
CA GLN A 45 4.47 4.87 6.04
C GLN A 45 3.43 4.12 5.20
N SER A 46 3.64 2.83 4.92
CA SER A 46 2.77 2.03 4.05
C SER A 46 2.47 0.66 4.61
N ALA A 47 1.48 -0.01 4.02
CA ALA A 47 1.18 -1.41 4.32
C ALA A 47 2.39 -2.32 4.12
N ASN A 48 3.16 -2.09 3.04
CA ASN A 48 4.34 -2.84 2.68
C ASN A 48 5.49 -2.67 3.69
N ASP A 49 5.72 -1.44 4.14
CA ASP A 49 6.71 -1.07 5.15
C ASP A 49 6.31 -1.63 6.52
N ARG A 50 5.07 -1.38 6.97
CA ARG A 50 4.53 -1.88 8.25
C ARG A 50 4.59 -3.39 8.37
N SER A 51 4.26 -4.10 7.29
CA SER A 51 4.29 -5.56 7.25
C SER A 51 5.69 -6.12 7.59
N ARG A 52 6.77 -5.45 7.13
CA ARG A 52 8.15 -5.83 7.50
C ARG A 52 8.49 -5.44 8.95
N TRP A 53 8.13 -4.23 9.37
CA TRP A 53 8.37 -3.77 10.74
C TRP A 53 7.66 -4.64 11.77
N MET A 54 6.44 -5.15 11.47
CA MET A 54 5.76 -6.11 12.33
C MET A 54 6.59 -7.39 12.51
N THR A 55 7.18 -7.91 11.43
CA THR A 55 8.07 -9.07 11.51
C THR A 55 9.33 -8.78 12.33
N VAL A 56 9.94 -7.60 12.15
CA VAL A 56 11.11 -7.17 12.95
C VAL A 56 10.79 -7.14 14.43
N TRP A 57 9.66 -6.52 14.78
CA TRP A 57 9.22 -6.46 16.18
C TRP A 57 8.93 -7.84 16.74
N SER A 58 8.13 -8.66 16.06
CA SER A 58 7.73 -9.99 16.54
C SER A 58 8.92 -10.92 16.74
N LEU A 59 9.92 -10.87 15.86
CA LEU A 59 11.13 -11.67 16.01
C LEU A 59 11.97 -11.23 17.21
N ALA A 60 12.16 -9.93 17.39
CA ALA A 60 13.02 -9.43 18.47
C ALA A 60 12.35 -9.50 19.85
N GLU A 61 11.02 -9.27 19.92
CA GLU A 61 10.28 -9.22 21.18
C GLU A 61 9.72 -10.59 21.59
N GLN A 62 9.37 -11.43 20.61
CA GLN A 62 8.63 -12.68 20.86
C GLN A 62 9.32 -13.93 20.29
N GLY A 63 10.39 -13.77 19.50
CA GLY A 63 11.10 -14.90 18.87
C GLY A 63 10.28 -15.63 17.83
N THR A 64 9.25 -14.97 17.21
CA THR A 64 8.35 -15.60 16.26
C THR A 64 8.14 -14.74 15.01
N TYR A 65 7.79 -15.38 13.87
CA TYR A 65 7.35 -14.71 12.65
C TYR A 65 5.85 -14.33 12.68
N ARG A 66 5.09 -14.78 13.69
CA ARG A 66 3.67 -14.44 13.87
C ARG A 66 3.54 -12.97 14.25
N ILE A 67 2.64 -12.25 13.58
CA ILE A 67 2.45 -10.81 13.79
C ILE A 67 1.11 -10.48 14.47
N ASP A 68 0.47 -11.48 15.09
CA ASP A 68 -0.88 -11.35 15.65
C ASP A 68 -0.98 -10.23 16.69
N ASP A 69 -0.02 -10.10 17.59
CA ASP A 69 -0.07 -9.15 18.70
C ASP A 69 0.23 -7.72 18.24
N ILE A 70 1.30 -7.55 17.47
CA ILE A 70 1.72 -6.21 17.04
C ILE A 70 0.71 -5.59 16.08
N ARG A 71 0.06 -6.37 15.19
CA ARG A 71 -0.91 -5.84 14.23
C ARG A 71 -2.18 -5.26 14.90
N ARG A 72 -2.48 -5.66 16.14
CA ARG A 72 -3.61 -5.12 16.91
C ARG A 72 -3.37 -3.71 17.44
N ARG A 73 -2.11 -3.30 17.52
CA ARG A 73 -1.75 -1.97 18.03
C ARG A 73 -2.12 -0.88 17.03
N LYS A 74 -2.52 0.28 17.55
CA LYS A 74 -2.92 1.42 16.72
C LYS A 74 -1.77 1.86 15.79
N GLY A 75 -2.03 1.90 14.49
CA GLY A 75 -1.06 2.34 13.48
C GLY A 75 -0.18 1.22 12.89
N TRP A 76 -0.23 0.00 13.45
CA TRP A 76 0.57 -1.12 12.99
C TRP A 76 -0.11 -2.05 11.99
N ASP A 77 -1.42 -1.98 11.85
CA ASP A 77 -2.18 -2.81 10.93
C ASP A 77 -1.77 -2.62 9.45
N SER A 78 -1.90 -3.69 8.66
CA SER A 78 -1.48 -3.70 7.25
C SER A 78 -2.41 -4.58 6.41
N ILE A 79 -2.55 -4.23 5.11
CA ILE A 79 -3.18 -5.09 4.10
C ILE A 79 -2.20 -6.14 3.55
N ASP A 80 -0.89 -5.93 3.72
CA ASP A 80 0.18 -6.81 3.24
C ASP A 80 0.45 -7.96 4.22
N ILE A 81 -0.58 -8.72 4.54
CA ILE A 81 -0.54 -9.85 5.46
C ILE A 81 -1.20 -11.08 4.83
N VAL A 82 -0.79 -12.25 5.30
CA VAL A 82 -1.41 -13.55 4.97
C VAL A 82 -1.86 -14.25 6.24
N ARG A 83 -2.78 -15.20 6.09
CA ARG A 83 -3.22 -16.06 7.19
C ARG A 83 -2.80 -17.50 6.93
N HIS A 84 -2.07 -18.10 7.88
CA HIS A 84 -1.58 -19.47 7.80
C HIS A 84 -1.65 -20.12 9.18
N ASP A 85 -2.20 -21.32 9.28
CA ASP A 85 -2.34 -22.09 10.51
C ASP A 85 -2.92 -21.29 11.69
N GLY A 86 -3.96 -20.52 11.41
CA GLY A 86 -4.64 -19.71 12.43
C GLY A 86 -3.97 -18.38 12.78
N HIS A 87 -2.74 -18.13 12.33
CA HIS A 87 -1.93 -16.95 12.63
C HIS A 87 -1.72 -16.04 11.44
N PHE A 88 -1.35 -14.79 11.70
CA PHE A 88 -1.02 -13.80 10.68
C PHE A 88 0.49 -13.65 10.50
N TYR A 89 0.90 -13.44 9.26
CA TYR A 89 2.29 -13.26 8.86
C TYR A 89 2.40 -12.13 7.83
N SER A 90 3.59 -11.54 7.73
CA SER A 90 3.93 -10.64 6.64
C SER A 90 3.93 -11.37 5.30
N THR A 91 3.45 -10.73 4.24
CA THR A 91 3.56 -11.28 2.87
C THR A 91 5.00 -11.31 2.36
N LYS A 92 5.92 -10.58 2.98
CA LYS A 92 7.27 -10.30 2.46
C LYS A 92 8.27 -11.41 2.80
N PRO A 93 9.32 -11.60 1.96
CA PRO A 93 10.38 -12.56 2.27
C PRO A 93 11.00 -12.28 3.63
N PRO A 94 11.17 -13.30 4.48
CA PRO A 94 11.53 -13.10 5.89
C PRO A 94 13.01 -12.83 6.15
N LEU A 95 13.94 -13.16 5.24
CA LEU A 95 15.38 -13.02 5.48
C LEU A 95 15.78 -11.58 5.86
N PHE A 96 15.40 -10.59 5.07
CA PHE A 96 15.78 -9.21 5.33
C PHE A 96 15.17 -8.66 6.63
N PRO A 97 13.86 -8.81 6.92
CA PRO A 97 13.32 -8.49 8.24
C PRO A 97 14.01 -9.21 9.41
N THR A 98 14.45 -10.46 9.22
CA THR A 98 15.20 -11.21 10.25
C THR A 98 16.55 -10.55 10.55
N MET A 99 17.28 -10.13 9.53
CA MET A 99 18.55 -9.40 9.71
C MET A 99 18.32 -8.05 10.43
N VAL A 100 17.27 -7.33 10.05
CA VAL A 100 16.91 -6.07 10.70
C VAL A 100 16.47 -6.31 12.16
N ALA A 101 15.80 -7.42 12.45
CA ALA A 101 15.45 -7.80 13.82
C ALA A 101 16.69 -8.04 14.69
N GLY A 102 17.76 -8.62 14.14
CA GLY A 102 19.04 -8.75 14.84
C GLY A 102 19.69 -7.41 15.16
N LEU A 103 19.66 -6.46 14.19
CA LEU A 103 20.14 -5.08 14.43
C LEU A 103 19.27 -4.36 15.47
N TYR A 104 17.95 -4.50 15.38
CA TYR A 104 17.02 -3.91 16.34
C TYR A 104 17.26 -4.48 17.75
N TRP A 105 17.41 -5.80 17.88
CA TRP A 105 17.74 -6.44 19.16
C TRP A 105 19.05 -5.87 19.76
N THR A 106 20.06 -5.64 18.93
CA THR A 106 21.32 -5.01 19.36
C THR A 106 21.09 -3.59 19.86
N ILE A 107 20.35 -2.75 19.12
CA ILE A 107 20.02 -1.38 19.52
C ILE A 107 19.26 -1.38 20.85
N ARG A 108 18.26 -2.25 20.98
CA ARG A 108 17.47 -2.38 22.19
C ARG A 108 18.34 -2.80 23.40
N SER A 109 19.23 -3.76 23.19
CA SER A 109 20.09 -4.27 24.27
C SER A 109 21.18 -3.30 24.70
N THR A 110 21.63 -2.41 23.80
CA THR A 110 22.75 -1.48 24.07
C THR A 110 22.29 -0.08 24.42
N LEU A 111 21.26 0.45 23.71
CA LEU A 111 20.77 1.82 23.88
C LEU A 111 19.46 1.87 24.68
N GLY A 112 18.79 0.73 24.89
CA GLY A 112 17.47 0.66 25.53
C GLY A 112 16.31 1.15 24.67
N TRP A 113 16.55 1.53 23.41
CA TRP A 113 15.49 2.04 22.52
C TRP A 113 14.62 0.92 21.99
N SER A 114 13.30 1.14 22.03
CA SER A 114 12.31 0.17 21.56
C SER A 114 11.45 0.70 20.44
N LEU A 115 10.89 -0.22 19.61
CA LEU A 115 9.86 0.13 18.62
C LEU A 115 8.52 0.46 19.28
N ASP A 116 8.36 0.18 20.57
CA ASP A 116 7.15 0.47 21.34
C ASP A 116 7.18 1.90 21.88
N ASP A 117 8.29 2.31 22.49
CA ASP A 117 8.41 3.57 23.21
C ASP A 117 9.14 4.64 22.37
N ASP A 118 10.15 4.23 21.59
CA ASP A 118 11.03 5.13 20.82
C ASP A 118 10.93 4.88 19.31
N LEU A 119 9.70 4.68 18.81
CA LEU A 119 9.43 4.26 17.42
C LEU A 119 10.21 5.09 16.37
N GLU A 120 10.19 6.43 16.50
CA GLU A 120 10.83 7.30 15.53
C GLU A 120 12.36 7.22 15.58
N ALA A 121 12.94 7.25 16.77
CA ALA A 121 14.40 7.18 16.94
C ALA A 121 14.95 5.84 16.47
N THR A 122 14.30 4.75 16.90
CA THR A 122 14.68 3.39 16.55
C THR A 122 14.59 3.11 15.06
N THR A 123 13.47 3.48 14.42
CA THR A 123 13.28 3.29 12.98
C THR A 123 14.25 4.14 12.16
N ARG A 124 14.50 5.40 12.54
CA ARG A 124 15.46 6.28 11.87
C ARG A 124 16.89 5.74 11.95
N LEU A 125 17.31 5.28 13.13
CA LEU A 125 18.66 4.68 13.28
C LEU A 125 18.79 3.41 12.43
N LEU A 126 17.81 2.53 12.46
CA LEU A 126 17.81 1.33 11.63
C LEU A 126 17.84 1.68 10.14
N LEU A 127 17.01 2.61 9.65
CA LEU A 127 17.00 3.03 8.25
C LEU A 127 18.31 3.74 7.85
N LEU A 128 18.96 4.46 8.75
CA LEU A 128 20.30 5.00 8.52
C LEU A 128 21.30 3.88 8.24
N LEU A 129 21.31 2.84 9.08
CA LEU A 129 22.24 1.70 8.99
C LEU A 129 22.00 0.82 7.76
N ILE A 130 20.72 0.58 7.38
CA ILE A 130 20.38 -0.40 6.34
C ILE A 130 20.14 0.22 4.97
N ASN A 131 19.85 1.53 4.89
CA ASN A 131 19.57 2.22 3.63
C ASN A 131 20.59 3.31 3.32
N VAL A 132 20.73 4.32 4.18
CA VAL A 132 21.52 5.54 3.85
C VAL A 132 23.01 5.24 3.79
N ILE A 133 23.55 4.54 4.78
CA ILE A 133 24.98 4.17 4.79
C ILE A 133 25.33 3.25 3.62
N PRO A 134 24.62 2.13 3.36
CA PRO A 134 24.89 1.29 2.18
C PRO A 134 24.75 2.04 0.86
N MET A 135 23.77 2.94 0.72
CA MET A 135 23.64 3.76 -0.48
C MET A 135 24.81 4.72 -0.66
N THR A 136 25.29 5.37 0.41
CA THR A 136 26.48 6.22 0.34
C THR A 136 27.70 5.43 -0.11
N VAL A 137 27.90 4.23 0.44
CA VAL A 137 28.97 3.34 0.00
C VAL A 137 28.81 2.94 -1.48
N ALA A 138 27.58 2.60 -1.91
CA ALA A 138 27.29 2.28 -3.29
C ALA A 138 27.58 3.46 -4.23
N LEU A 139 27.24 4.70 -3.85
CA LEU A 139 27.57 5.91 -4.63
C LEU A 139 29.09 6.11 -4.76
N VAL A 140 29.87 5.91 -3.69
CA VAL A 140 31.35 5.97 -3.74
C VAL A 140 31.94 4.88 -4.65
N LEU A 141 31.33 3.71 -4.67
CA LEU A 141 31.76 2.62 -5.55
C LEU A 141 31.37 2.87 -7.00
N LEU A 142 30.17 3.42 -7.25
CA LEU A 142 29.75 3.87 -8.59
C LEU A 142 30.63 4.99 -9.12
N ASP A 143 31.04 5.95 -8.28
CA ASP A 143 31.99 7.00 -8.65
C ASP A 143 33.29 6.42 -9.25
N ARG A 144 33.86 5.40 -8.59
CA ARG A 144 35.06 4.71 -9.08
C ARG A 144 34.80 3.97 -10.41
N MET A 145 33.62 3.37 -10.57
CA MET A 145 33.23 2.70 -11.80
C MET A 145 33.01 3.69 -12.93
N PHE A 146 32.35 4.81 -12.67
CA PHE A 146 32.12 5.85 -13.66
C PHE A 146 33.44 6.51 -14.10
N ALA A 147 34.32 6.85 -13.15
CA ALA A 147 35.66 7.35 -13.44
C ALA A 147 36.52 6.41 -14.32
N ARG A 148 36.23 5.11 -14.23
CA ARG A 148 36.92 4.09 -15.04
C ARG A 148 36.41 4.04 -16.48
N PHE A 149 35.09 4.16 -16.68
CA PHE A 149 34.47 3.92 -17.99
C PHE A 149 34.21 5.21 -18.78
N ALA A 150 34.12 6.36 -18.13
CA ALA A 150 33.93 7.64 -18.79
C ALA A 150 35.24 8.12 -19.44
N ARG A 151 35.11 8.58 -20.69
CA ARG A 151 36.20 9.17 -21.46
C ARG A 151 36.25 10.70 -21.28
N THR A 152 35.17 11.32 -20.90
CA THR A 152 35.00 12.76 -20.70
C THR A 152 34.56 13.11 -19.29
N ASP A 153 34.96 14.27 -18.80
CA ASP A 153 34.47 14.81 -17.52
C ASP A 153 32.96 15.03 -17.56
N PHE A 154 32.40 15.36 -18.73
CA PHE A 154 30.97 15.57 -18.90
C PHE A 154 30.16 14.28 -18.60
N ALA A 155 30.51 13.16 -19.24
CA ALA A 155 29.84 11.87 -19.03
C ALA A 155 29.97 11.38 -17.60
N TYR A 156 31.16 11.55 -17.00
CA TYR A 156 31.42 11.20 -15.62
C TYR A 156 30.55 11.97 -14.64
N VAL A 157 30.52 13.31 -14.76
CA VAL A 157 29.73 14.18 -13.88
C VAL A 157 28.22 13.99 -14.11
N LEU A 158 27.78 13.82 -15.36
CA LEU A 158 26.37 13.56 -15.69
C LEU A 158 25.87 12.26 -15.03
N ALA A 159 26.64 11.17 -15.16
CA ALA A 159 26.29 9.88 -14.54
C ALA A 159 26.24 9.99 -13.02
N MET A 160 27.19 10.71 -12.42
CA MET A 160 27.22 10.92 -10.96
C MET A 160 26.08 11.80 -10.46
N ALA A 161 25.76 12.89 -11.18
CA ALA A 161 24.63 13.75 -10.86
C ALA A 161 23.29 13.00 -10.98
N ALA A 162 23.15 12.14 -12.01
CA ALA A 162 21.99 11.26 -12.12
C ALA A 162 21.93 10.27 -10.97
N ALA A 163 23.03 9.65 -10.57
CA ALA A 163 23.07 8.69 -9.44
C ALA A 163 22.69 9.34 -8.11
N THR A 164 23.19 10.55 -7.85
CA THR A 164 23.03 11.25 -6.57
C THR A 164 21.69 11.98 -6.42
N PHE A 165 21.06 12.45 -7.48
CA PHE A 165 19.84 13.26 -7.40
C PHE A 165 18.76 12.89 -8.41
N GLY A 166 19.08 12.18 -9.51
CA GLY A 166 18.17 11.93 -10.61
C GLY A 166 17.45 10.59 -10.58
N THR A 167 17.63 9.77 -9.54
CA THR A 167 17.00 8.44 -9.45
C THR A 167 15.92 8.38 -8.38
N LEU A 168 14.86 7.60 -8.65
CA LEU A 168 13.77 7.36 -7.70
C LEU A 168 14.18 6.44 -6.53
N LEU A 169 15.37 5.81 -6.57
CA LEU A 169 15.93 5.02 -5.46
C LEU A 169 16.02 5.82 -4.16
N LEU A 170 16.38 7.11 -4.25
CA LEU A 170 16.57 7.99 -3.11
C LEU A 170 15.30 8.16 -2.26
N GLN A 171 14.13 7.98 -2.86
CA GLN A 171 12.87 8.08 -2.15
C GLN A 171 12.65 6.91 -1.20
N PHE A 172 13.11 5.73 -1.59
CA PHE A 172 12.94 4.50 -0.81
C PHE A 172 13.94 4.37 0.36
N LEU A 173 14.91 5.28 0.49
CA LEU A 173 15.79 5.32 1.67
C LEU A 173 15.02 5.59 2.98
N MET A 174 13.84 6.21 2.88
CA MET A 174 13.01 6.62 4.01
C MET A 174 12.04 5.53 4.49
N ALA A 175 12.10 4.32 3.96
CA ALA A 175 11.19 3.22 4.29
C ALA A 175 11.93 1.89 4.38
N LEU A 176 11.41 0.94 5.16
CA LEU A 176 11.94 -0.42 5.21
C LEU A 176 11.51 -1.18 3.96
N ASN A 177 12.41 -1.28 2.98
CA ASN A 177 12.15 -1.88 1.69
C ASN A 177 13.31 -2.74 1.21
N ASN A 178 13.03 -3.63 0.26
CA ASN A 178 14.02 -4.51 -0.35
C ASN A 178 14.70 -3.89 -1.60
N HIS A 179 14.08 -2.89 -2.23
CA HIS A 179 14.51 -2.35 -3.53
C HIS A 179 15.85 -1.61 -3.46
N THR A 180 16.01 -0.73 -2.45
CA THR A 180 17.28 -0.01 -2.21
C THR A 180 18.38 -0.96 -1.81
N VAL A 181 18.08 -1.94 -0.97
CA VAL A 181 19.06 -2.97 -0.54
C VAL A 181 19.53 -3.77 -1.75
N ALA A 182 18.61 -4.24 -2.61
CA ALA A 182 18.96 -4.97 -3.82
C ALA A 182 19.83 -4.14 -4.78
N ALA A 183 19.52 -2.85 -4.98
CA ALA A 183 20.32 -1.96 -5.82
C ALA A 183 21.74 -1.76 -5.26
N CYS A 184 21.90 -1.58 -3.95
CA CYS A 184 23.21 -1.48 -3.31
C CYS A 184 24.00 -2.80 -3.44
N CYS A 185 23.36 -3.94 -3.19
CA CYS A 185 23.98 -5.26 -3.31
C CYS A 185 24.42 -5.56 -4.75
N LEU A 186 23.63 -5.10 -5.75
CA LEU A 186 24.05 -5.18 -7.14
C LEU A 186 25.37 -4.43 -7.38
N VAL A 187 25.51 -3.20 -6.88
CA VAL A 187 26.76 -2.45 -6.97
C VAL A 187 27.90 -3.19 -6.28
N PHE A 188 27.66 -3.74 -5.09
CA PHE A 188 28.67 -4.50 -4.35
C PHE A 188 29.11 -5.79 -5.07
N ALA A 189 28.23 -6.41 -5.88
CA ALA A 189 28.58 -7.53 -6.73
C ALA A 189 29.36 -7.10 -8.00
N LEU A 190 28.95 -5.96 -8.61
CA LEU A 190 29.57 -5.48 -9.84
C LEU A 190 31.01 -5.02 -9.66
N VAL A 191 31.35 -4.38 -8.54
CA VAL A 191 32.72 -3.86 -8.29
C VAL A 191 33.78 -4.96 -8.35
N PRO A 192 33.71 -6.07 -7.60
CA PRO A 192 34.66 -7.15 -7.72
C PRO A 192 34.59 -7.84 -9.08
N ALA A 193 33.38 -7.99 -9.67
CA ALA A 193 33.24 -8.58 -11.00
C ALA A 193 33.95 -7.76 -12.08
N VAL A 194 33.82 -6.42 -12.06
CA VAL A 194 34.53 -5.52 -12.98
C VAL A 194 36.06 -5.64 -12.78
N SER A 195 36.55 -5.72 -11.52
CA SER A 195 37.98 -5.87 -11.29
C SER A 195 38.54 -7.22 -11.78
N ILE A 196 37.72 -8.27 -11.79
CA ILE A 196 38.06 -9.55 -12.40
C ILE A 196 38.12 -9.45 -13.93
N MET A 197 37.07 -8.87 -14.54
CA MET A 197 36.92 -8.83 -15.99
C MET A 197 37.84 -7.82 -16.66
N ALA A 198 38.05 -6.64 -16.03
CA ALA A 198 38.77 -5.53 -16.61
C ALA A 198 40.25 -5.44 -16.18
N ASP A 199 40.56 -5.78 -14.91
CA ASP A 199 41.91 -5.69 -14.34
C ASP A 199 42.64 -7.03 -14.32
N GLY A 200 41.99 -8.09 -14.75
CA GLY A 200 42.55 -9.44 -14.66
C GLY A 200 42.82 -9.93 -13.23
N LYS A 201 42.24 -9.30 -12.23
CA LYS A 201 42.47 -9.67 -10.82
C LYS A 201 41.81 -11.01 -10.50
N ARG A 202 42.59 -11.91 -9.88
CA ARG A 202 42.18 -13.31 -9.67
C ARG A 202 42.19 -13.72 -8.20
N GLU A 203 42.20 -12.79 -7.26
CA GLU A 203 42.10 -13.11 -5.84
C GLU A 203 40.74 -13.76 -5.53
N TRP A 204 40.75 -14.87 -4.81
CA TRP A 204 39.58 -15.69 -4.53
C TRP A 204 38.45 -14.90 -3.86
N TRP A 205 38.78 -13.96 -2.98
CA TRP A 205 37.81 -13.16 -2.25
C TRP A 205 36.96 -12.24 -3.17
N ARG A 206 37.46 -11.86 -4.35
CA ARG A 206 36.69 -11.09 -5.33
C ARG A 206 35.57 -11.93 -5.93
N PHE A 207 35.86 -13.19 -6.24
CA PHE A 207 34.84 -14.13 -6.70
C PHE A 207 33.81 -14.40 -5.60
N ALA A 208 34.26 -14.58 -4.36
CA ALA A 208 33.39 -14.78 -3.21
C ALA A 208 32.48 -13.57 -2.97
N LEU A 209 33.00 -12.34 -2.99
CA LEU A 209 32.18 -11.14 -2.83
C LEU A 209 31.18 -10.98 -3.99
N ALA A 210 31.58 -11.22 -5.24
CA ALA A 210 30.68 -11.17 -6.38
C ALA A 210 29.53 -12.17 -6.23
N GLY A 211 29.82 -13.40 -5.81
CA GLY A 211 28.83 -14.46 -5.57
C GLY A 211 27.86 -14.14 -4.43
N PHE A 212 28.41 -13.76 -3.28
CA PHE A 212 27.62 -13.41 -2.10
C PHE A 212 26.63 -12.29 -2.40
N TRP A 213 27.11 -11.15 -2.93
CA TRP A 213 26.27 -9.99 -3.16
C TRP A 213 25.31 -10.19 -4.34
N ALA A 214 25.68 -10.93 -5.39
CA ALA A 214 24.76 -11.28 -6.46
C ALA A 214 23.57 -12.11 -5.93
N MET A 215 23.83 -13.10 -5.08
CA MET A 215 22.77 -13.92 -4.51
C MET A 215 21.98 -13.18 -3.42
N PHE A 216 22.62 -12.29 -2.65
CA PHE A 216 21.88 -11.46 -1.69
C PHE A 216 20.98 -10.44 -2.39
N THR A 217 21.35 -9.95 -3.58
CA THR A 217 20.45 -9.19 -4.46
C THR A 217 19.20 -10.01 -4.81
N CYS A 218 19.38 -11.28 -5.21
CA CYS A 218 18.28 -12.21 -5.49
C CYS A 218 17.38 -12.43 -4.26
N CYS A 219 17.94 -12.62 -3.07
CA CYS A 219 17.16 -12.81 -1.84
C CYS A 219 16.27 -11.60 -1.50
N ASN A 220 16.64 -10.41 -1.95
CA ASN A 220 15.83 -9.19 -1.81
C ASN A 220 14.85 -9.00 -2.96
N GLU A 221 15.23 -9.34 -4.19
CA GLU A 221 14.41 -9.25 -5.41
C GLU A 221 14.51 -10.58 -6.17
N LEU A 222 13.55 -11.49 -6.00
CA LEU A 222 13.65 -12.83 -6.59
C LEU A 222 13.91 -12.84 -8.11
N PRO A 223 13.33 -11.93 -8.93
CA PRO A 223 13.67 -11.87 -10.36
C PRO A 223 15.15 -11.59 -10.63
N ALA A 224 15.88 -11.00 -9.68
CA ALA A 224 17.31 -10.78 -9.78
C ALA A 224 18.16 -12.09 -9.68
N ALA A 225 17.54 -13.26 -9.48
CA ALA A 225 18.19 -14.55 -9.68
C ALA A 225 18.80 -14.67 -11.08
N SER A 226 18.15 -14.07 -12.07
CA SER A 226 18.69 -13.98 -13.45
C SER A 226 20.04 -13.26 -13.52
N PHE A 227 20.26 -12.23 -12.68
CA PHE A 227 21.57 -11.56 -12.58
C PHE A 227 22.65 -12.51 -12.05
N GLY A 228 22.35 -13.29 -11.00
CA GLY A 228 23.29 -14.27 -10.44
C GLY A 228 23.78 -15.27 -11.51
N VAL A 229 22.86 -15.75 -12.36
CA VAL A 229 23.18 -16.65 -13.47
C VAL A 229 23.98 -15.94 -14.56
N VAL A 230 23.57 -14.74 -14.96
CA VAL A 230 24.22 -14.01 -16.06
C VAL A 230 25.63 -13.55 -15.68
N ILE A 231 25.87 -13.12 -14.45
CA ILE A 231 27.21 -12.69 -14.01
C ILE A 231 28.17 -13.87 -13.77
N PHE A 232 27.64 -15.05 -13.43
CA PHE A 232 28.44 -16.25 -13.26
C PHE A 232 29.23 -16.62 -14.55
N VAL A 233 28.59 -16.51 -15.71
CA VAL A 233 29.18 -16.91 -16.99
C VAL A 233 30.47 -16.16 -17.31
N PRO A 234 30.50 -14.80 -17.40
CA PRO A 234 31.73 -14.08 -17.69
C PRO A 234 32.83 -14.30 -16.64
N LEU A 235 32.46 -14.50 -15.36
CA LEU A 235 33.45 -14.80 -14.31
C LEU A 235 34.05 -16.21 -14.47
N ALA A 236 33.23 -17.20 -14.86
CA ALA A 236 33.71 -18.56 -15.15
C ALA A 236 34.60 -18.62 -16.40
N LEU A 237 34.35 -17.76 -17.39
CA LEU A 237 35.23 -17.60 -18.54
C LEU A 237 36.60 -16.97 -18.17
N GLN A 238 36.63 -16.17 -17.09
CA GLN A 238 37.88 -15.59 -16.60
C GLN A 238 38.71 -16.56 -15.74
N ASP A 239 38.06 -17.30 -14.84
CA ASP A 239 38.66 -18.30 -13.95
C ASP A 239 37.58 -19.27 -13.45
N ARG A 240 37.48 -20.40 -14.14
CA ARG A 240 36.46 -21.43 -13.83
C ARG A 240 36.62 -22.00 -12.42
N GLU A 241 37.87 -22.25 -12.03
CA GLU A 241 38.17 -22.88 -10.75
C GLU A 241 37.74 -21.98 -9.57
N LYS A 242 38.13 -20.70 -9.59
CA LYS A 242 37.76 -19.75 -8.54
C LYS A 242 36.28 -19.42 -8.54
N THR A 243 35.65 -19.39 -9.74
CA THR A 243 34.20 -19.22 -9.82
C THR A 243 33.47 -20.38 -9.14
N LEU A 244 33.89 -21.62 -9.37
CA LEU A 244 33.25 -22.77 -8.73
C LEU A 244 33.61 -22.88 -7.24
N LYS A 245 34.86 -22.60 -6.84
CA LYS A 245 35.34 -22.80 -5.46
C LYS A 245 35.13 -21.61 -4.53
N ALA A 246 34.91 -20.40 -5.06
CA ALA A 246 34.72 -19.20 -4.24
C ALA A 246 33.38 -18.50 -4.49
N PHE A 247 33.00 -18.24 -5.76
CA PHE A 247 31.73 -17.60 -6.06
C PHE A 247 30.53 -18.46 -5.62
N VAL A 248 30.52 -19.76 -6.01
CA VAL A 248 29.37 -20.63 -5.69
C VAL A 248 29.18 -20.82 -4.19
N PRO A 249 30.19 -21.21 -3.39
CA PRO A 249 30.00 -21.35 -1.95
C PRO A 249 29.57 -20.06 -1.27
N ALA A 250 30.11 -18.91 -1.69
CA ALA A 250 29.72 -17.61 -1.12
C ALA A 250 28.27 -17.23 -1.51
N ALA A 251 27.81 -17.56 -2.73
CA ALA A 251 26.44 -17.36 -3.17
C ALA A 251 25.45 -18.25 -2.40
N LEU A 252 25.86 -19.45 -2.01
CA LEU A 252 25.00 -20.35 -1.22
C LEU A 252 24.71 -19.81 0.18
N VAL A 253 25.56 -18.97 0.77
CA VAL A 253 25.35 -18.43 2.13
C VAL A 253 24.02 -17.66 2.25
N PRO A 254 23.77 -16.57 1.49
CA PRO A 254 22.50 -15.87 1.57
C PRO A 254 21.32 -16.73 1.06
N LEU A 255 21.54 -17.62 0.11
CA LEU A 255 20.50 -18.50 -0.41
C LEU A 255 20.01 -19.50 0.64
N ILE A 256 20.93 -20.14 1.37
CA ILE A 256 20.59 -21.05 2.47
C ILE A 256 19.87 -20.28 3.59
N ALA A 257 20.36 -19.10 3.95
CA ALA A 257 19.73 -18.25 4.96
C ALA A 257 18.30 -17.85 4.52
N PHE A 258 18.09 -17.55 3.23
CA PHE A 258 16.78 -17.25 2.66
C PHE A 258 15.82 -18.44 2.81
N PHE A 259 16.25 -19.64 2.47
CA PHE A 259 15.40 -20.83 2.58
C PHE A 259 15.15 -21.22 4.04
N ILE A 260 16.14 -21.11 4.92
CA ILE A 260 15.95 -21.37 6.36
C ILE A 260 14.92 -20.42 6.94
N THR A 261 15.07 -19.10 6.74
CA THR A 261 14.13 -18.11 7.26
C THR A 261 12.74 -18.25 6.65
N THR A 262 12.66 -18.61 5.36
CA THR A 262 11.39 -18.90 4.69
C THR A 262 10.71 -20.12 5.30
N TYR A 263 11.44 -21.19 5.51
CA TYR A 263 10.90 -22.42 6.13
C TYR A 263 10.41 -22.18 7.56
N LEU A 264 11.18 -21.45 8.36
CA LEU A 264 10.79 -21.08 9.74
C LEU A 264 9.53 -20.20 9.78
N ALA A 265 9.34 -19.32 8.77
CA ALA A 265 8.19 -18.43 8.72
C ALA A 265 6.94 -19.11 8.12
N THR A 266 7.09 -20.01 7.14
CA THR A 266 5.98 -20.49 6.32
C THR A 266 5.69 -21.97 6.42
N GLY A 267 6.57 -22.72 7.07
CA GLY A 267 6.55 -24.19 7.05
C GLY A 267 6.90 -24.82 5.68
N GLY A 268 7.35 -24.00 4.73
CA GLY A 268 7.63 -24.43 3.34
C GLY A 268 8.79 -23.64 2.71
N TRP A 269 9.10 -23.93 1.45
CA TRP A 269 10.22 -23.36 0.72
C TRP A 269 9.89 -22.10 -0.08
N LYS A 270 8.60 -21.71 -0.09
CA LYS A 270 8.10 -20.53 -0.83
C LYS A 270 7.79 -19.40 0.15
N PRO A 271 8.28 -18.16 -0.07
CA PRO A 271 7.82 -17.02 0.70
C PRO A 271 6.33 -16.73 0.45
N PHE A 272 5.66 -16.12 1.42
CA PHE A 272 4.22 -15.97 1.39
C PHE A 272 3.67 -15.24 0.16
N TYR A 273 4.38 -14.26 -0.40
CA TYR A 273 3.88 -13.55 -1.59
C TYR A 273 3.76 -14.41 -2.85
N LEU A 274 4.42 -15.57 -2.91
CA LEU A 274 4.23 -16.55 -4.00
C LEU A 274 2.96 -17.41 -3.83
N TYR A 275 2.19 -17.19 -2.76
CA TYR A 275 0.86 -17.78 -2.57
C TYR A 275 -0.28 -16.83 -2.99
N TYR A 276 0.02 -15.71 -3.67
CA TYR A 276 -0.99 -14.81 -4.21
C TYR A 276 -1.99 -15.59 -5.08
N GLY A 277 -3.29 -15.27 -4.97
CA GLY A 277 -4.36 -16.03 -5.63
C GLY A 277 -4.74 -17.34 -4.91
N THR A 278 -4.28 -17.58 -3.68
CA THR A 278 -4.65 -18.74 -2.87
C THR A 278 -5.33 -18.32 -1.57
N GLU A 279 -5.97 -19.27 -0.90
CA GLU A 279 -6.66 -19.06 0.39
C GLU A 279 -5.77 -18.45 1.49
N LYS A 280 -4.45 -18.62 1.42
CA LYS A 280 -3.51 -17.98 2.35
C LYS A 280 -3.48 -16.45 2.19
N TYR A 281 -3.65 -15.97 0.97
CA TYR A 281 -3.62 -14.55 0.62
C TYR A 281 -5.02 -13.94 0.59
N GLU A 282 -5.98 -14.70 0.07
CA GLU A 282 -7.38 -14.30 -0.12
C GLU A 282 -8.26 -14.95 0.96
N PHE A 283 -7.88 -14.74 2.20
CA PHE A 283 -8.56 -15.33 3.36
C PHE A 283 -9.80 -14.53 3.79
N ILE A 284 -10.71 -15.23 4.47
CA ILE A 284 -11.76 -14.63 5.31
C ILE A 284 -11.42 -14.96 6.76
N HIS A 285 -11.37 -13.96 7.62
CA HIS A 285 -11.14 -14.14 9.05
C HIS A 285 -12.23 -13.47 9.85
N GLN A 286 -12.97 -14.28 10.62
CA GLN A 286 -14.12 -13.82 11.41
C GLN A 286 -15.14 -13.01 10.58
N GLY A 287 -15.50 -13.54 9.40
CA GLY A 287 -16.41 -12.89 8.44
C GLY A 287 -15.82 -11.70 7.68
N ILE A 288 -14.56 -11.35 7.94
CA ILE A 288 -13.90 -10.20 7.32
C ILE A 288 -12.96 -10.69 6.22
N PRO A 289 -13.19 -10.31 4.95
CA PRO A 289 -12.29 -10.68 3.85
C PRO A 289 -10.97 -9.91 3.91
N SER A 290 -9.90 -10.58 3.45
CA SER A 290 -8.64 -9.90 3.18
C SER A 290 -8.85 -8.82 2.10
N TYR A 291 -7.97 -7.82 2.10
CA TYR A 291 -7.99 -6.76 1.07
C TYR A 291 -7.91 -7.35 -0.36
N TRP A 292 -7.12 -8.41 -0.55
CA TRP A 292 -6.80 -8.99 -1.85
C TRP A 292 -7.94 -9.82 -2.47
N LEU A 293 -8.98 -10.18 -1.72
CA LEU A 293 -10.21 -10.73 -2.29
C LEU A 293 -10.97 -9.71 -3.16
N ARG A 294 -10.86 -8.42 -2.83
CA ARG A 294 -11.49 -7.32 -3.56
C ARG A 294 -10.58 -6.09 -3.53
N PRO A 295 -9.45 -6.11 -4.22
CA PRO A 295 -8.53 -4.98 -4.25
C PRO A 295 -9.22 -3.75 -4.85
N ARG A 296 -8.76 -2.56 -4.47
CA ARG A 296 -9.36 -1.28 -4.85
C ARG A 296 -8.41 -0.42 -5.66
N GLY A 297 -8.99 0.51 -6.41
CA GLY A 297 -8.23 1.49 -7.14
C GLY A 297 -7.29 0.85 -8.17
N ILE A 298 -6.07 1.32 -8.21
CA ILE A 298 -5.02 0.80 -9.10
C ILE A 298 -4.67 -0.68 -8.83
N ASP A 299 -4.90 -1.16 -7.60
CA ASP A 299 -4.62 -2.54 -7.22
C ASP A 299 -5.55 -3.56 -7.88
N ARG A 300 -6.64 -3.11 -8.52
CA ARG A 300 -7.52 -4.00 -9.32
C ARG A 300 -6.87 -4.49 -10.60
N ASN A 301 -5.84 -3.80 -11.08
CA ASN A 301 -5.08 -4.14 -12.28
C ASN A 301 -5.94 -4.41 -13.52
N LEU A 302 -6.71 -3.41 -13.95
CA LEU A 302 -7.66 -3.52 -15.06
C LEU A 302 -7.07 -3.21 -16.43
N ASP A 303 -5.80 -2.78 -16.48
CA ASP A 303 -5.15 -2.38 -17.74
C ASP A 303 -4.78 -3.58 -18.60
N SER A 304 -4.94 -3.44 -19.92
CA SER A 304 -4.43 -4.42 -20.88
C SER A 304 -2.89 -4.48 -20.83
N PRO A 305 -2.26 -5.60 -21.26
CA PRO A 305 -0.79 -5.70 -21.26
C PRO A 305 -0.10 -4.57 -22.03
N LEU A 306 -0.68 -4.10 -23.13
CA LEU A 306 -0.12 -2.98 -23.91
C LEU A 306 -0.22 -1.66 -23.14
N MET A 307 -1.35 -1.38 -22.49
CA MET A 307 -1.53 -0.19 -21.67
C MET A 307 -0.61 -0.25 -20.44
N TYR A 308 -0.49 -1.43 -19.83
CA TYR A 308 0.47 -1.66 -18.75
C TYR A 308 1.92 -1.36 -19.19
N LEU A 309 2.35 -1.85 -20.36
CA LEU A 309 3.66 -1.53 -20.92
C LEU A 309 3.84 -0.02 -21.16
N LEU A 310 2.83 0.64 -21.73
CA LEU A 310 2.86 2.08 -21.94
C LEU A 310 3.05 2.83 -20.62
N HIS A 311 2.29 2.45 -19.58
CA HIS A 311 2.38 3.09 -18.27
C HIS A 311 3.67 2.76 -17.52
N CYS A 312 4.27 1.58 -17.75
CA CYS A 312 5.58 1.23 -17.18
C CYS A 312 6.76 1.92 -17.90
N THR A 313 6.59 2.37 -19.14
CA THR A 313 7.68 2.99 -19.94
C THR A 313 7.54 4.51 -20.04
N LEU A 314 6.42 5.02 -20.52
CA LEU A 314 6.17 6.44 -20.87
C LEU A 314 5.02 7.06 -20.10
N GLY A 315 4.14 6.28 -19.47
CA GLY A 315 2.99 6.76 -18.73
C GLY A 315 3.31 7.08 -17.26
N HIS A 316 2.29 6.97 -16.42
CA HIS A 316 2.32 7.48 -15.04
C HIS A 316 3.36 6.85 -14.10
N HIS A 317 3.78 5.62 -14.33
CA HIS A 317 4.87 4.95 -13.59
C HIS A 317 6.08 4.67 -14.49
N GLY A 318 6.14 5.38 -15.60
CA GLY A 318 7.12 5.08 -16.65
C GLY A 318 8.56 5.34 -16.24
N VAL A 319 9.43 4.38 -16.54
CA VAL A 319 10.87 4.51 -16.28
C VAL A 319 11.44 5.73 -17.00
N PHE A 320 11.00 6.01 -18.25
CA PHE A 320 11.51 7.11 -19.06
C PHE A 320 10.78 8.43 -18.82
N SER A 321 9.50 8.41 -18.52
CA SER A 321 8.75 9.62 -18.21
C SER A 321 9.10 10.22 -16.84
N LEU A 322 9.38 9.35 -15.85
CA LEU A 322 9.76 9.79 -14.50
C LEU A 322 11.27 9.94 -14.33
N THR A 323 12.08 9.28 -15.15
CA THR A 323 13.54 9.43 -15.15
C THR A 323 14.04 9.66 -16.58
N PRO A 324 13.74 10.85 -17.18
CA PRO A 324 14.04 11.11 -18.59
C PRO A 324 15.50 10.94 -18.97
N VAL A 325 16.45 11.12 -18.05
CA VAL A 325 17.87 10.89 -18.31
C VAL A 325 18.16 9.45 -18.76
N PHE A 326 17.33 8.48 -18.39
CA PHE A 326 17.47 7.08 -18.82
C PHE A 326 17.13 6.82 -20.30
N LEU A 327 16.61 7.81 -21.03
CA LEU A 327 16.55 7.75 -22.49
C LEU A 327 17.95 7.60 -23.10
N LEU A 328 18.97 8.22 -22.50
CA LEU A 328 20.37 8.01 -22.89
C LEU A 328 20.81 6.58 -22.61
N SER A 329 20.34 5.95 -21.55
CA SER A 329 20.70 4.58 -21.20
C SER A 329 20.21 3.56 -22.25
N LEU A 330 19.09 3.81 -22.92
CA LEU A 330 18.63 2.98 -24.04
C LEU A 330 19.66 2.97 -25.18
N ALA A 331 20.15 4.16 -25.55
CA ALA A 331 21.23 4.28 -26.51
C ALA A 331 22.50 3.55 -26.01
N GLY A 332 22.82 3.70 -24.71
CA GLY A 332 23.97 3.04 -24.09
C GLY A 332 23.90 1.52 -24.13
N PHE A 333 22.74 0.92 -23.87
CA PHE A 333 22.56 -0.53 -24.00
C PHE A 333 22.76 -0.99 -25.46
N ALA A 334 22.22 -0.27 -26.44
CA ALA A 334 22.46 -0.54 -27.87
C ALA A 334 23.94 -0.37 -28.25
N TRP A 335 24.61 0.58 -27.62
CA TRP A 335 26.07 0.79 -27.82
C TRP A 335 26.90 -0.41 -27.35
N GLY A 336 26.38 -1.22 -26.41
CA GLY A 336 27.01 -2.45 -25.94
C GLY A 336 27.44 -3.39 -27.08
N PHE A 337 26.69 -3.45 -28.19
CA PHE A 337 27.02 -4.27 -29.34
C PHE A 337 28.27 -3.77 -30.10
N ARG A 338 28.58 -2.48 -30.01
CA ARG A 338 29.73 -1.82 -30.67
C ARG A 338 30.91 -1.62 -29.73
N GLN A 339 30.77 -1.92 -28.45
CA GLN A 339 31.77 -1.63 -27.42
C GLN A 339 32.96 -2.57 -27.55
N VAL A 340 34.18 -2.02 -27.60
CA VAL A 340 35.44 -2.74 -27.63
C VAL A 340 35.88 -3.20 -26.23
N ASN A 341 35.69 -2.38 -25.21
CA ASN A 341 36.02 -2.75 -23.84
C ASN A 341 35.14 -3.91 -23.37
N SER A 342 35.75 -5.08 -23.18
CA SER A 342 35.03 -6.33 -22.88
C SER A 342 34.22 -6.27 -21.57
N ALA A 343 34.74 -5.61 -20.55
CA ALA A 343 34.02 -5.46 -19.26
C ALA A 343 32.83 -4.54 -19.40
N LEU A 344 32.96 -3.35 -20.01
CA LEU A 344 31.86 -2.43 -20.24
C LEU A 344 30.80 -3.04 -21.17
N LYS A 345 31.25 -3.74 -22.26
CA LYS A 345 30.35 -4.51 -23.12
C LYS A 345 29.49 -5.50 -22.34
N THR A 346 30.14 -6.28 -21.48
CA THR A 346 29.44 -7.26 -20.63
C THR A 346 28.40 -6.57 -19.75
N LEU A 347 28.73 -5.44 -19.10
CA LEU A 347 27.80 -4.69 -18.24
C LEU A 347 26.61 -4.13 -19.02
N LEU A 348 26.85 -3.55 -20.20
CA LEU A 348 25.79 -2.96 -21.03
C LEU A 348 24.83 -4.03 -21.57
N LEU A 349 25.36 -5.12 -22.08
CA LEU A 349 24.54 -6.23 -22.62
C LEU A 349 23.79 -6.96 -21.48
N THR A 350 24.43 -7.16 -20.33
CA THR A 350 23.77 -7.73 -19.13
C THR A 350 22.65 -6.82 -18.67
N GLY A 351 22.92 -5.52 -18.49
CA GLY A 351 21.92 -4.57 -18.00
C GLY A 351 20.74 -4.41 -18.94
N GLY A 352 21.00 -4.31 -20.26
CA GLY A 352 19.95 -4.24 -21.28
C GLY A 352 19.13 -5.52 -21.36
N GLY A 353 19.80 -6.68 -21.40
CA GLY A 353 19.15 -7.99 -21.44
C GLY A 353 18.30 -8.27 -20.21
N LEU A 354 18.81 -7.98 -19.00
CA LEU A 354 18.05 -8.13 -17.75
C LEU A 354 16.87 -7.16 -17.68
N SER A 355 17.03 -5.92 -18.16
CA SER A 355 15.92 -4.95 -18.19
C SER A 355 14.81 -5.43 -19.10
N LEU A 356 15.15 -5.92 -20.31
CA LEU A 356 14.18 -6.49 -21.24
C LEU A 356 13.50 -7.73 -20.64
N LEU A 357 14.26 -8.63 -20.01
CA LEU A 357 13.74 -9.82 -19.35
C LEU A 357 12.73 -9.44 -18.25
N MET A 358 13.03 -8.41 -17.45
CA MET A 358 12.11 -7.94 -16.40
C MET A 358 10.83 -7.35 -16.98
N PHE A 359 10.91 -6.52 -18.03
CA PHE A 359 9.69 -6.02 -18.69
C PHE A 359 8.83 -7.17 -19.25
N VAL A 360 9.43 -8.16 -19.92
CA VAL A 360 8.70 -9.33 -20.43
C VAL A 360 8.08 -10.13 -19.28
N PHE A 361 8.84 -10.35 -18.21
CA PHE A 361 8.34 -11.05 -17.03
C PHE A 361 7.12 -10.35 -16.43
N TYR A 362 7.16 -9.04 -16.18
CA TYR A 362 6.04 -8.32 -15.59
C TYR A 362 4.86 -8.19 -16.55
N LEU A 363 5.09 -8.06 -17.85
CA LEU A 363 4.04 -8.11 -18.87
C LEU A 363 3.29 -9.45 -18.89
N SER A 364 3.98 -10.56 -18.59
CA SER A 364 3.35 -11.88 -18.49
C SER A 364 2.59 -12.11 -17.19
N LYS A 365 2.66 -11.18 -16.23
CA LYS A 365 2.11 -11.28 -14.88
C LYS A 365 1.26 -10.08 -14.49
N THR A 366 0.69 -9.37 -15.44
CA THR A 366 -0.10 -8.16 -15.20
C THR A 366 -1.27 -8.37 -14.24
N GLU A 367 -1.84 -9.59 -14.20
CA GLU A 367 -2.91 -9.94 -13.26
C GLU A 367 -2.49 -9.90 -11.79
N HIS A 368 -1.18 -10.06 -11.51
CA HIS A 368 -0.62 -10.13 -10.16
C HIS A 368 0.20 -8.90 -9.78
N TYR A 369 0.62 -8.11 -10.77
CA TYR A 369 1.49 -6.96 -10.57
C TYR A 369 0.88 -5.69 -11.16
N ASN A 370 0.28 -4.89 -10.30
CA ASN A 370 -0.09 -3.52 -10.62
C ASN A 370 1.15 -2.63 -10.47
N TYR A 371 1.44 -1.70 -11.20
CA TYR A 371 2.58 -0.74 -11.17
C TYR A 371 3.36 -0.59 -9.84
N GLY A 372 3.19 -1.49 -8.87
CA GLY A 372 3.67 -1.40 -7.50
C GLY A 372 2.70 -0.67 -6.56
N GLY A 373 1.44 -0.53 -6.94
CA GLY A 373 0.42 0.23 -6.23
C GLY A 373 0.69 1.73 -6.29
N LEU A 374 0.20 2.46 -5.30
CA LEU A 374 0.48 3.88 -5.16
C LEU A 374 1.90 4.08 -4.62
N SER A 375 2.89 4.09 -5.50
CA SER A 375 4.28 4.41 -5.19
C SER A 375 4.86 5.32 -6.27
N VAL A 376 5.90 6.08 -5.93
CA VAL A 376 6.51 7.09 -6.82
C VAL A 376 7.25 6.50 -8.02
N ALA A 377 7.44 5.17 -8.07
CA ALA A 377 8.26 4.49 -9.06
C ALA A 377 7.70 3.12 -9.43
N LEU A 378 8.07 2.64 -10.59
CA LEU A 378 7.98 1.22 -10.94
C LEU A 378 9.03 0.44 -10.11
N ARG A 379 8.65 0.09 -8.87
CA ARG A 379 9.56 -0.40 -7.83
C ARG A 379 10.38 -1.62 -8.23
N TRP A 380 9.79 -2.51 -9.01
CA TRP A 380 10.41 -3.78 -9.42
C TRP A 380 11.60 -3.63 -10.35
N MET A 381 11.76 -2.45 -10.97
CA MET A 381 12.87 -2.11 -11.84
C MET A 381 14.02 -1.40 -11.10
N LEU A 382 13.82 -0.99 -9.84
CA LEU A 382 14.78 -0.14 -9.12
C LEU A 382 16.12 -0.83 -8.87
N TRP A 383 16.15 -2.15 -8.70
CA TRP A 383 17.41 -2.88 -8.53
C TRP A 383 18.31 -2.84 -9.77
N LEU A 384 17.76 -2.56 -10.97
CA LEU A 384 18.49 -2.42 -12.22
C LEU A 384 19.10 -1.02 -12.44
N VAL A 385 18.74 -0.03 -11.61
CA VAL A 385 19.21 1.35 -11.75
C VAL A 385 20.73 1.48 -11.89
N PRO A 386 21.60 0.73 -11.18
CA PRO A 386 23.03 0.81 -11.39
C PRO A 386 23.46 0.49 -12.83
N PHE A 387 22.82 -0.46 -13.50
CA PHE A 387 23.09 -0.72 -14.91
C PHE A 387 22.66 0.43 -15.82
N TRP A 388 21.50 1.02 -15.55
CA TRP A 388 21.00 2.18 -16.30
C TRP A 388 21.95 3.37 -16.16
N LEU A 389 22.49 3.61 -14.95
CA LEU A 389 23.47 4.66 -14.71
C LEU A 389 24.81 4.43 -15.46
N ILE A 390 25.31 3.19 -15.49
CA ILE A 390 26.50 2.84 -16.27
C ILE A 390 26.23 3.04 -17.77
N ALA A 391 25.04 2.70 -18.24
CA ALA A 391 24.65 2.85 -19.63
C ALA A 391 24.50 4.30 -20.11
N LEU A 392 24.43 5.28 -19.20
CA LEU A 392 24.48 6.71 -19.56
C LEU A 392 25.84 7.12 -20.16
N ILE A 393 26.93 6.45 -19.76
CA ILE A 393 28.29 6.90 -20.01
C ILE A 393 28.65 6.94 -21.53
N PRO A 394 28.50 5.83 -22.28
CA PRO A 394 28.94 5.83 -23.69
C PRO A 394 28.25 6.87 -24.58
N PRO A 395 26.90 7.05 -24.55
CA PRO A 395 26.27 8.08 -25.37
C PRO A 395 26.60 9.49 -24.88
N ALA A 396 26.77 9.71 -23.55
CA ALA A 396 27.18 11.00 -23.03
C ALA A 396 28.61 11.39 -23.46
N ASP A 397 29.54 10.42 -23.49
CA ASP A 397 30.89 10.63 -24.01
C ASP A 397 30.89 11.04 -25.50
N GLU A 398 30.02 10.42 -26.31
CA GLU A 398 29.97 10.68 -27.75
C GLU A 398 29.43 12.07 -28.10
N ILE A 399 28.54 12.59 -27.25
CA ILE A 399 27.91 13.90 -27.49
C ILE A 399 28.57 15.03 -26.68
N ALA A 400 29.58 14.74 -25.87
CA ALA A 400 30.17 15.68 -24.91
C ALA A 400 30.70 16.98 -25.55
N GLU A 401 31.26 16.90 -26.78
CA GLU A 401 31.81 18.05 -27.46
C GLU A 401 30.77 18.88 -28.23
N ARG A 402 29.51 18.41 -28.27
CA ARG A 402 28.44 19.11 -29.00
C ARG A 402 27.79 20.19 -28.09
N PRO A 403 27.71 21.46 -28.51
CA PRO A 403 27.19 22.55 -27.67
C PRO A 403 25.77 22.31 -27.15
N TRP A 404 24.92 21.67 -27.94
CA TRP A 404 23.55 21.37 -27.55
C TRP A 404 23.43 20.24 -26.51
N ALA A 405 24.45 19.38 -26.40
CA ALA A 405 24.38 18.19 -25.54
C ALA A 405 24.21 18.53 -24.07
N SER A 406 24.96 19.55 -23.60
CA SER A 406 24.85 20.02 -22.20
C SER A 406 23.44 20.50 -21.85
N TRP A 407 22.77 21.20 -22.78
CA TRP A 407 21.41 21.65 -22.58
C TRP A 407 20.39 20.49 -22.56
N VAL A 408 20.46 19.60 -23.55
CA VAL A 408 19.53 18.44 -23.61
C VAL A 408 19.72 17.52 -22.41
N CYS A 409 20.96 17.13 -22.10
CA CYS A 409 21.25 16.29 -20.94
C CYS A 409 20.87 16.99 -19.62
N GLY A 410 21.10 18.30 -19.53
CA GLY A 410 20.68 19.12 -18.38
C GLY A 410 19.17 19.12 -18.20
N LEU A 411 18.39 19.28 -19.27
CA LEU A 411 16.92 19.21 -19.21
C LEU A 411 16.40 17.82 -18.82
N LEU A 412 16.98 16.76 -19.42
CA LEU A 412 16.62 15.37 -19.06
C LEU A 412 16.96 15.08 -17.59
N LEU A 413 18.11 15.52 -17.12
CA LEU A 413 18.51 15.39 -15.73
C LEU A 413 17.59 16.22 -14.81
N ALA A 414 17.26 17.44 -15.16
CA ALA A 414 16.36 18.30 -14.37
C ALA A 414 14.96 17.67 -14.23
N GLY A 415 14.39 17.11 -15.30
CA GLY A 415 13.15 16.35 -15.26
C GLY A 415 13.24 15.13 -14.35
N SER A 416 14.37 14.41 -14.39
CA SER A 416 14.64 13.26 -13.52
C SER A 416 14.75 13.68 -12.05
N VAL A 417 15.48 14.75 -11.77
CA VAL A 417 15.61 15.33 -10.42
C VAL A 417 14.25 15.81 -9.91
N PHE A 418 13.47 16.52 -10.74
CA PHE A 418 12.11 16.92 -10.36
C PHE A 418 11.26 15.71 -9.94
N SER A 419 11.21 14.66 -10.74
CA SER A 419 10.45 13.44 -10.42
C SER A 419 10.95 12.77 -9.14
N ALA A 420 12.28 12.72 -8.96
CA ALA A 420 12.89 12.13 -7.77
C ALA A 420 12.59 12.92 -6.50
N TRP A 421 12.39 14.23 -6.59
CA TRP A 421 12.20 15.11 -5.41
C TRP A 421 10.76 15.56 -5.18
N TYR A 422 9.87 15.39 -6.17
CA TYR A 422 8.45 15.71 -6.07
C TYR A 422 7.77 15.15 -4.81
N PRO A 423 8.02 13.88 -4.40
CA PRO A 423 7.34 13.29 -3.26
C PRO A 423 8.07 13.48 -1.93
N LEU A 424 8.53 14.67 -1.62
CA LEU A 424 9.41 15.06 -0.48
C LEU A 424 9.35 14.18 0.81
N ASN A 425 8.19 13.61 1.15
CA ASN A 425 7.94 12.98 2.45
C ASN A 425 7.66 11.46 2.38
N GLY A 426 8.10 10.77 1.36
CA GLY A 426 8.01 9.31 1.30
C GLY A 426 7.65 8.73 -0.06
N PRO A 427 8.02 7.48 -0.32
CA PRO A 427 7.88 6.84 -1.62
C PRO A 427 6.45 6.35 -1.92
N TRP A 428 5.55 6.41 -0.93
CA TRP A 428 4.22 5.81 -1.00
C TRP A 428 3.16 6.85 -1.38
N LYS A 429 3.44 7.55 -2.46
CA LYS A 429 2.53 8.51 -3.10
C LYS A 429 2.47 8.22 -4.59
N PRO A 430 1.38 8.58 -5.29
CA PRO A 430 1.37 8.49 -6.74
C PRO A 430 2.45 9.41 -7.35
N PRO A 431 3.05 9.03 -8.48
CA PRO A 431 3.93 9.90 -9.24
C PRO A 431 3.21 11.20 -9.64
N TRP A 432 3.95 12.28 -9.84
CA TRP A 432 3.34 13.55 -10.30
C TRP A 432 2.56 13.36 -11.62
N LEU A 433 3.08 12.55 -12.53
CA LEU A 433 2.45 12.28 -13.83
C LEU A 433 1.12 11.51 -13.67
N TYR A 434 1.01 10.61 -12.69
CA TYR A 434 -0.26 9.97 -12.33
C TYR A 434 -1.32 11.02 -11.99
N THR A 435 -0.96 11.98 -11.15
CA THR A 435 -1.88 13.04 -10.74
C THR A 435 -2.30 13.93 -11.92
N VAL A 436 -1.36 14.27 -12.81
CA VAL A 436 -1.65 15.03 -14.04
C VAL A 436 -2.60 14.25 -14.95
N MET A 437 -2.31 12.97 -15.22
CA MET A 437 -3.15 12.14 -16.10
C MET A 437 -4.55 11.91 -15.52
N GLN A 438 -4.66 11.73 -14.21
CA GLN A 438 -5.94 11.57 -13.52
C GLN A 438 -6.77 12.86 -13.57
N ASN A 439 -6.16 14.02 -13.32
CA ASN A 439 -6.84 15.31 -13.40
C ASN A 439 -7.26 15.68 -14.83
N ALA A 440 -6.50 15.23 -15.83
CA ALA A 440 -6.84 15.38 -17.24
C ALA A 440 -7.90 14.38 -17.72
N GLY A 441 -8.30 13.41 -16.89
CA GLY A 441 -9.24 12.37 -17.26
C GLY A 441 -8.68 11.31 -18.21
N TRP A 442 -7.36 11.22 -18.35
CA TRP A 442 -6.70 10.22 -19.22
C TRP A 442 -6.66 8.83 -18.59
N ILE A 443 -6.71 8.76 -17.25
CA ILE A 443 -6.81 7.54 -16.47
C ILE A 443 -7.87 7.69 -15.39
N ASP A 444 -8.58 6.60 -15.08
CA ASP A 444 -9.51 6.51 -13.95
C ASP A 444 -9.43 5.14 -13.30
N TYR A 445 -8.75 5.09 -12.16
CA TYR A 445 -8.66 3.91 -11.30
C TYR A 445 -9.64 3.99 -10.12
N SER A 446 -10.55 4.94 -10.11
CA SER A 446 -11.53 5.09 -9.03
C SER A 446 -12.44 3.86 -8.95
N ASP A 447 -12.80 3.49 -7.74
CA ASP A 447 -13.79 2.45 -7.54
C ASP A 447 -15.17 2.94 -8.00
N PRO A 448 -15.99 2.06 -8.62
CA PRO A 448 -17.37 2.40 -8.95
C PRO A 448 -18.08 2.88 -7.69
N LYS A 449 -18.77 4.01 -7.80
CA LYS A 449 -19.57 4.51 -6.67
C LYS A 449 -20.60 3.46 -6.30
N PRO A 450 -20.57 2.94 -5.06
CA PRO A 450 -21.52 1.94 -4.65
C PRO A 450 -22.93 2.51 -4.67
N LYS A 451 -23.90 1.69 -5.06
CA LYS A 451 -25.33 2.06 -5.12
C LYS A 451 -26.13 0.98 -4.39
N PHE A 452 -27.20 1.40 -3.73
CA PHE A 452 -28.20 0.46 -3.26
C PHE A 452 -28.91 -0.21 -4.45
N SER A 453 -29.25 -1.47 -4.31
CA SER A 453 -30.01 -2.23 -5.32
C SER A 453 -31.43 -1.66 -5.53
N ARG A 454 -31.95 -0.93 -4.55
CA ARG A 454 -33.24 -0.24 -4.55
C ARG A 454 -33.13 1.09 -3.80
N PRO A 455 -34.05 2.06 -4.02
CA PRO A 455 -34.08 3.26 -3.20
C PRO A 455 -34.32 2.94 -1.73
N VAL A 456 -33.44 3.39 -0.83
CA VAL A 456 -33.62 3.27 0.62
C VAL A 456 -34.15 4.59 1.14
N ARG A 457 -35.41 4.59 1.60
CA ARG A 457 -36.13 5.81 2.03
C ARG A 457 -36.41 5.85 3.53
N SER A 458 -36.11 4.76 4.25
CA SER A 458 -36.25 4.65 5.67
C SER A 458 -34.91 4.27 6.32
N TRP A 459 -34.70 4.69 7.57
CA TRP A 459 -33.61 4.22 8.42
C TRP A 459 -33.83 2.78 8.90
N ILE A 460 -35.05 2.26 8.84
CA ILE A 460 -35.38 0.86 8.95
C ILE A 460 -35.06 0.22 7.59
N GLY A 461 -34.19 -0.76 7.55
CA GLY A 461 -33.70 -1.36 6.30
C GLY A 461 -34.71 -2.25 5.60
N GLN A 462 -35.51 -2.99 6.39
CA GLN A 462 -36.53 -3.92 5.90
C GLN A 462 -37.59 -4.18 6.95
N ILE A 463 -38.78 -4.57 6.52
CA ILE A 463 -39.82 -5.13 7.38
C ILE A 463 -40.14 -6.56 6.96
N PRO A 464 -40.50 -7.44 7.91
CA PRO A 464 -40.75 -8.84 7.58
C PRO A 464 -42.01 -9.02 6.73
N THR A 465 -41.98 -10.07 5.91
CA THR A 465 -43.13 -10.60 5.17
C THR A 465 -43.48 -12.00 5.69
N GLY A 466 -44.70 -12.47 5.48
CA GLY A 466 -45.12 -13.80 5.92
C GLY A 466 -45.67 -13.85 7.37
N PRO A 467 -45.74 -15.03 8.03
CA PRO A 467 -46.35 -15.17 9.36
C PRO A 467 -45.55 -14.39 10.43
N ARG A 468 -46.19 -14.13 11.55
CA ARG A 468 -45.54 -13.50 12.73
C ARG A 468 -44.41 -14.39 13.22
N ARG A 469 -43.31 -13.74 13.63
CA ARG A 469 -42.15 -14.38 14.28
C ARG A 469 -41.90 -13.70 15.62
N ASP A 470 -41.98 -14.45 16.72
CA ASP A 470 -41.76 -13.93 18.06
C ASP A 470 -40.30 -13.53 18.34
N ASP A 471 -39.37 -14.08 17.55
CA ASP A 471 -37.95 -13.74 17.58
C ASP A 471 -37.55 -12.56 16.66
N TYR A 472 -38.52 -11.93 15.98
CA TYR A 472 -38.21 -10.82 15.08
C TYR A 472 -38.33 -9.46 15.80
N TRP A 473 -37.35 -9.17 16.61
CA TRP A 473 -37.18 -7.90 17.31
C TRP A 473 -35.71 -7.49 17.40
N ILE A 474 -35.45 -6.18 17.58
CA ILE A 474 -34.12 -5.61 17.74
C ILE A 474 -34.14 -4.54 18.81
N GLU A 475 -33.08 -4.46 19.60
CA GLU A 475 -32.83 -3.44 20.60
C GLU A 475 -31.49 -2.74 20.30
N LEU A 476 -31.56 -1.43 20.15
CA LEU A 476 -30.46 -0.52 19.97
C LEU A 476 -30.22 0.30 21.22
N THR A 477 -28.97 0.45 21.63
CA THR A 477 -28.60 1.25 22.80
C THR A 477 -27.48 2.21 22.46
N GLY A 478 -27.48 3.37 23.06
CA GLY A 478 -26.43 4.36 22.90
C GLY A 478 -26.54 5.50 23.89
N SER A 479 -25.59 6.42 23.78
CA SER A 479 -25.54 7.65 24.56
C SER A 479 -25.75 8.87 23.68
N THR A 480 -26.36 9.90 24.21
CA THR A 480 -26.34 11.26 23.68
C THR A 480 -25.41 12.11 24.52
N VAL A 481 -24.99 13.25 24.01
CA VAL A 481 -24.01 14.14 24.68
C VAL A 481 -24.53 14.60 26.07
N ASP A 482 -25.84 14.62 26.30
CA ASP A 482 -26.43 15.26 27.48
C ASP A 482 -27.40 14.38 28.32
N VAL A 483 -27.59 13.09 27.99
CA VAL A 483 -28.66 12.29 28.62
C VAL A 483 -28.27 10.84 28.89
N ALA A 484 -28.83 10.23 29.94
CA ALA A 484 -28.73 8.82 30.29
C ALA A 484 -28.97 7.88 29.08
N ALA A 485 -28.38 6.69 29.12
CA ALA A 485 -28.46 5.70 28.05
C ALA A 485 -29.89 5.53 27.51
N ARG A 486 -30.04 5.79 26.22
CA ARG A 486 -31.32 5.59 25.53
C ARG A 486 -31.34 4.21 24.87
N THR A 487 -32.48 3.56 24.94
CA THR A 487 -32.75 2.30 24.27
C THR A 487 -33.93 2.46 23.32
N LEU A 488 -33.78 1.94 22.11
CA LEU A 488 -34.81 1.87 21.10
C LEU A 488 -35.05 0.40 20.73
N ARG A 489 -36.29 -0.06 20.91
CA ARG A 489 -36.68 -1.42 20.56
C ARG A 489 -37.72 -1.42 19.46
N LEU A 490 -37.48 -2.25 18.44
CA LEU A 490 -38.40 -2.51 17.32
C LEU A 490 -38.90 -3.95 17.45
N GLU A 491 -40.20 -4.15 17.34
CA GLU A 491 -40.87 -5.45 17.44
C GLU A 491 -41.83 -5.66 16.28
N ASP A 492 -41.84 -6.89 15.76
CA ASP A 492 -42.84 -7.33 14.81
C ASP A 492 -44.08 -7.89 15.55
N LEU A 493 -45.22 -7.33 15.26
CA LEU A 493 -46.51 -7.78 15.83
C LEU A 493 -47.30 -8.67 14.86
N GLY A 494 -46.77 -8.88 13.64
CA GLY A 494 -47.38 -9.77 12.67
C GLY A 494 -48.23 -9.07 11.60
N PRO A 495 -48.78 -9.85 10.67
CA PRO A 495 -49.69 -9.33 9.66
C PRO A 495 -51.05 -8.95 10.29
N VAL A 496 -51.65 -7.87 9.80
CA VAL A 496 -52.97 -7.37 10.19
C VAL A 496 -53.74 -6.87 8.97
N GLU A 497 -55.04 -6.87 9.02
CA GLU A 497 -55.88 -6.22 8.04
C GLU A 497 -56.24 -4.80 8.53
N THR A 498 -55.84 -3.81 7.75
CA THR A 498 -56.09 -2.38 8.07
C THR A 498 -56.56 -1.66 6.82
N GLU A 499 -57.68 -0.97 6.88
CA GLU A 499 -58.30 -0.24 5.74
C GLU A 499 -58.48 -1.12 4.49
N GLY A 500 -58.81 -2.40 4.69
CA GLY A 500 -59.02 -3.36 3.58
C GLY A 500 -57.74 -3.78 2.85
N ARG A 501 -56.60 -3.58 3.47
CA ARG A 501 -55.27 -3.99 2.96
C ARG A 501 -54.54 -4.84 3.97
N THR A 502 -53.77 -5.81 3.48
CA THR A 502 -52.85 -6.56 4.30
C THR A 502 -51.67 -5.68 4.73
N ALA A 503 -51.55 -5.39 5.99
CA ALA A 503 -50.50 -4.58 6.58
C ALA A 503 -49.58 -5.39 7.48
N ARG A 504 -48.37 -4.90 7.71
CA ARG A 504 -47.47 -5.40 8.75
C ARG A 504 -47.47 -4.44 9.93
N ARG A 505 -47.87 -4.92 11.10
CA ARG A 505 -47.87 -4.12 12.31
C ARG A 505 -46.53 -4.20 13.01
N ILE A 506 -45.85 -3.06 13.17
CA ILE A 506 -44.60 -2.93 13.90
C ILE A 506 -44.80 -2.02 15.14
N ARG A 507 -44.07 -2.31 16.20
CA ARG A 507 -44.05 -1.52 17.43
C ARG A 507 -42.66 -0.96 17.64
N VAL A 508 -42.59 0.33 17.99
CA VAL A 508 -41.37 1.05 18.35
C VAL A 508 -41.51 1.53 19.79
N ILE A 509 -40.53 1.18 20.63
CA ILE A 509 -40.53 1.52 22.06
C ILE A 509 -39.25 2.30 22.35
N TRP A 510 -39.37 3.48 22.92
CA TRP A 510 -38.26 4.24 23.48
C TRP A 510 -38.18 4.06 24.95
N LYS A 511 -36.98 3.85 25.50
CA LYS A 511 -36.69 3.78 26.92
C LYS A 511 -35.54 4.72 27.27
N THR A 512 -35.61 5.32 28.45
CA THR A 512 -34.52 6.08 29.07
C THR A 512 -34.31 5.51 30.46
N ALA A 513 -33.10 5.10 30.81
CA ALA A 513 -32.79 4.40 32.07
C ALA A 513 -33.76 3.21 32.30
N ASP A 514 -34.01 2.40 31.24
CA ASP A 514 -34.90 1.23 31.21
C ASP A 514 -36.40 1.52 31.45
N VAL A 515 -36.79 2.77 31.62
CA VAL A 515 -38.19 3.18 31.72
C VAL A 515 -38.74 3.53 30.33
N GLU A 516 -39.89 2.96 29.97
CA GLU A 516 -40.55 3.28 28.70
C GLU A 516 -41.02 4.75 28.73
N THR A 517 -40.51 5.55 27.81
CA THR A 517 -40.82 6.97 27.70
C THR A 517 -41.77 7.25 26.53
N ARG A 518 -41.80 6.41 25.51
CA ARG A 518 -42.67 6.59 24.34
C ARG A 518 -42.90 5.27 23.64
N ARG A 519 -44.08 5.10 23.06
CA ARG A 519 -44.47 3.95 22.21
C ARG A 519 -45.14 4.45 20.94
N LEU A 520 -44.80 3.83 19.81
CA LEU A 520 -45.41 4.07 18.52
C LEU A 520 -45.72 2.73 17.84
N THR A 521 -46.97 2.57 17.36
CA THR A 521 -47.35 1.37 16.60
C THR A 521 -47.82 1.80 15.19
N LEU A 522 -47.26 1.17 14.17
CA LEU A 522 -47.48 1.50 12.78
C LEU A 522 -47.93 0.28 12.01
N ASP A 523 -48.91 0.47 11.12
CA ASP A 523 -49.32 -0.49 10.10
C ASP A 523 -48.71 -0.07 8.75
N LEU A 524 -47.88 -0.92 8.22
CA LEU A 524 -47.07 -0.65 7.00
C LEU A 524 -47.42 -1.65 5.92
N ASP A 525 -47.50 -1.18 4.67
CA ASP A 525 -47.49 -2.05 3.48
C ASP A 525 -46.09 -2.66 3.30
N PRO A 526 -45.91 -3.97 3.50
CA PRO A 526 -44.59 -4.58 3.46
C PRO A 526 -43.97 -4.57 2.06
N ASP A 527 -44.77 -4.68 1.02
CA ASP A 527 -44.28 -4.69 -0.36
C ASP A 527 -43.86 -3.30 -0.80
N ALA A 528 -44.68 -2.28 -0.51
CA ALA A 528 -44.33 -0.89 -0.80
C ALA A 528 -43.07 -0.45 -0.02
N PHE A 529 -42.98 -0.80 1.27
CA PHE A 529 -41.81 -0.47 2.10
C PHE A 529 -40.56 -1.15 1.57
N ASN A 530 -40.61 -2.47 1.36
CA ASN A 530 -39.46 -3.25 0.92
C ASN A 530 -39.07 -2.96 -0.55
N ALA A 531 -39.95 -2.45 -1.38
CA ALA A 531 -39.64 -1.94 -2.73
C ALA A 531 -38.98 -0.56 -2.72
N GLY A 532 -38.95 0.14 -1.57
CA GLY A 532 -38.40 1.49 -1.45
C GLY A 532 -39.30 2.58 -2.04
N LYS A 533 -40.63 2.36 -2.04
CA LYS A 533 -41.61 3.36 -2.41
C LYS A 533 -41.63 4.54 -1.42
N PRO A 534 -42.21 5.70 -1.76
CA PRO A 534 -42.38 6.78 -0.80
C PRO A 534 -43.03 6.31 0.51
N MET A 535 -42.60 6.87 1.65
CA MET A 535 -43.13 6.46 2.95
C MET A 535 -44.63 6.84 3.14
N GLU A 536 -45.10 7.76 2.36
CA GLU A 536 -46.52 8.13 2.25
C GLU A 536 -47.39 7.00 1.63
N GLU A 537 -46.80 6.15 0.79
CA GLU A 537 -47.46 4.97 0.22
C GLU A 537 -47.30 3.73 1.09
N ALA A 538 -46.18 3.67 1.84
CA ALA A 538 -45.85 2.53 2.70
C ALA A 538 -46.54 2.59 4.06
N LEU A 539 -46.87 3.76 4.60
CA LEU A 539 -47.62 3.93 5.87
C LEU A 539 -49.10 3.84 5.60
N ILE A 540 -49.79 2.82 6.12
CA ILE A 540 -51.24 2.66 6.04
C ILE A 540 -51.90 3.37 7.19
N ALA A 541 -51.50 3.07 8.46
CA ALA A 541 -52.12 3.67 9.63
C ALA A 541 -51.12 3.89 10.78
N VAL A 542 -51.41 4.88 11.62
CA VAL A 542 -50.80 5.05 12.96
C VAL A 542 -51.80 4.52 13.99
N VAL A 543 -51.48 3.37 14.55
CA VAL A 543 -52.34 2.69 15.53
C VAL A 543 -52.26 3.47 16.86
N ASN A 544 -53.40 3.82 17.44
CA ASN A 544 -53.52 4.66 18.63
C ASN A 544 -52.93 6.08 18.48
N GLY A 545 -52.86 6.60 17.27
CA GLY A 545 -52.34 7.95 17.00
C GLY A 545 -53.04 9.05 17.79
N ASN A 546 -54.35 8.97 17.96
CA ASN A 546 -55.14 9.91 18.78
C ASN A 546 -54.76 9.86 20.27
N ALA A 547 -54.45 8.67 20.81
CA ALA A 547 -54.05 8.51 22.21
C ALA A 547 -52.58 8.92 22.46
N THR A 548 -51.72 8.86 21.42
CA THR A 548 -50.32 9.22 21.51
C THR A 548 -50.02 10.63 21.02
N GLY A 549 -51.00 11.32 20.40
CA GLY A 549 -50.84 12.64 19.80
C GLY A 549 -49.92 12.66 18.56
N ILE A 550 -49.63 11.50 17.93
CA ILE A 550 -48.73 11.39 16.77
C ILE A 550 -49.57 11.39 15.51
N THR A 551 -49.31 12.36 14.65
CA THR A 551 -49.92 12.45 13.30
C THR A 551 -49.22 11.54 12.28
N SER A 552 -49.91 11.20 11.18
CA SER A 552 -49.32 10.47 10.06
C SER A 552 -48.07 11.18 9.50
N SER A 553 -48.06 12.50 9.41
CA SER A 553 -46.88 13.27 8.98
C SER A 553 -45.68 13.11 9.91
N GLN A 554 -45.91 13.05 11.21
CA GLN A 554 -44.85 12.80 12.20
C GLN A 554 -44.35 11.35 12.15
N ALA A 555 -45.22 10.39 11.89
CA ALA A 555 -44.87 8.99 11.68
C ALA A 555 -44.03 8.80 10.41
N ILE A 556 -44.40 9.46 9.31
CA ILE A 556 -43.63 9.48 8.04
C ILE A 556 -42.23 10.08 8.28
N ARG A 557 -42.16 11.22 8.97
CA ARG A 557 -40.88 11.87 9.31
C ARG A 557 -40.00 10.96 10.20
N PHE A 558 -40.61 10.24 11.12
CA PHE A 558 -39.90 9.23 11.91
C PHE A 558 -39.38 8.11 11.03
N LEU A 559 -40.20 7.52 10.15
CA LEU A 559 -39.77 6.46 9.22
C LEU A 559 -38.65 6.90 8.31
N LYS A 560 -38.68 8.13 7.80
CA LYS A 560 -37.60 8.73 7.02
C LYS A 560 -36.32 8.96 7.86
N GLY A 561 -36.44 8.98 9.19
CA GLY A 561 -35.33 9.21 10.10
C GLY A 561 -34.99 10.68 10.32
N GLY A 562 -35.85 11.60 9.87
CA GLY A 562 -35.65 13.03 10.02
C GLY A 562 -36.28 13.83 8.86
N PRO A 563 -35.87 15.08 8.64
CA PRO A 563 -36.42 15.96 7.61
C PRO A 563 -35.79 15.65 6.22
N PHE A 564 -35.80 14.36 5.82
CA PHE A 564 -35.17 13.92 4.59
C PHE A 564 -36.21 13.65 3.50
N ASP A 565 -36.13 14.39 2.39
CA ASP A 565 -37.02 14.24 1.25
C ASP A 565 -36.48 13.30 0.17
N ARG A 566 -35.16 13.05 0.20
CA ARG A 566 -34.48 12.18 -0.77
C ARG A 566 -34.12 10.83 -0.14
N PRO A 567 -34.02 9.76 -0.96
CA PRO A 567 -33.52 8.48 -0.51
C PRO A 567 -32.11 8.60 0.08
N TYR A 568 -31.77 7.71 1.00
CA TYR A 568 -30.40 7.55 1.50
C TYR A 568 -29.45 7.26 0.33
N ARG A 569 -28.33 7.96 0.31
CA ARG A 569 -27.24 7.67 -0.61
C ARG A 569 -26.37 6.56 -0.04
N HIS A 570 -25.89 5.67 -0.89
CA HIS A 570 -24.94 4.66 -0.45
C HIS A 570 -23.60 5.31 -0.10
N GLY A 571 -23.13 5.12 1.10
CA GLY A 571 -21.89 5.69 1.65
C GLY A 571 -20.73 4.68 1.72
N GLY A 572 -20.92 3.47 1.19
CA GLY A 572 -19.91 2.40 1.24
C GLY A 572 -20.39 1.19 2.05
N GLU A 573 -19.48 0.24 2.22
CA GLU A 573 -19.68 -0.95 3.04
C GLU A 573 -18.70 -0.97 4.21
N ARG A 574 -19.12 -1.54 5.33
CA ARG A 574 -18.26 -1.79 6.49
C ARG A 574 -18.53 -3.14 7.12
N TYR A 575 -17.52 -3.68 7.76
CA TYR A 575 -17.64 -4.84 8.63
C TYR A 575 -17.68 -4.35 10.07
N LEU A 576 -18.75 -4.71 10.79
CA LEU A 576 -18.97 -4.31 12.17
C LEU A 576 -19.01 -5.57 13.05
N ARG A 577 -18.23 -5.56 14.13
CA ARG A 577 -18.32 -6.56 15.18
C ARG A 577 -19.34 -6.11 16.23
N SER A 578 -20.11 -7.04 16.67
CA SER A 578 -20.95 -6.87 17.85
C SER A 578 -20.79 -8.12 18.70
N GLY A 579 -20.98 -8.02 20.00
CA GLY A 579 -20.95 -9.18 20.89
C GLY A 579 -22.05 -10.22 20.65
N MET A 580 -22.79 -10.11 19.53
CA MET A 580 -23.91 -10.99 19.21
C MET A 580 -23.54 -12.21 18.40
N ARG A 581 -22.41 -12.19 17.68
CA ARG A 581 -21.87 -13.34 16.95
C ARG A 581 -20.36 -13.21 16.78
N GLU A 582 -19.71 -14.35 16.54
CA GLU A 582 -18.25 -14.44 16.33
C GLU A 582 -17.82 -13.68 15.08
N ASP A 583 -18.57 -13.84 13.99
CA ASP A 583 -18.31 -13.18 12.71
C ASP A 583 -18.82 -11.75 12.68
N ALA A 584 -18.08 -10.88 12.02
CA ALA A 584 -18.50 -9.52 11.75
C ALA A 584 -19.71 -9.43 10.83
N PHE A 585 -20.57 -8.45 11.06
CA PHE A 585 -21.69 -8.11 10.17
C PHE A 585 -21.19 -7.27 9.00
N ARG A 586 -21.54 -7.65 7.78
CA ARG A 586 -21.34 -6.81 6.60
C ARG A 586 -22.46 -5.79 6.52
N ALA A 587 -22.16 -4.52 6.71
CA ALA A 587 -23.12 -3.42 6.68
C ALA A 587 -22.94 -2.53 5.44
N GLU A 588 -24.04 -2.19 4.78
CA GLU A 588 -24.13 -1.11 3.79
C GLU A 588 -24.44 0.20 4.53
N ILE A 589 -23.72 1.28 4.23
CA ILE A 589 -23.91 2.57 4.87
C ILE A 589 -24.87 3.40 4.04
N GLY A 590 -25.97 3.84 4.67
CA GLY A 590 -26.87 4.83 4.10
C GLY A 590 -26.61 6.20 4.71
N VAL A 591 -26.52 7.24 3.87
CA VAL A 591 -26.28 8.62 4.28
C VAL A 591 -27.43 9.51 3.82
N ALA A 592 -28.09 10.17 4.74
CA ALA A 592 -29.09 11.19 4.47
C ALA A 592 -28.66 12.55 5.03
N GLN A 593 -28.94 13.62 4.29
CA GLN A 593 -28.67 15.00 4.71
C GLN A 593 -29.80 15.93 4.31
N ALA A 594 -30.13 16.86 5.21
CA ALA A 594 -31.06 17.97 4.92
C ALA A 594 -30.57 19.24 5.65
N THR A 595 -30.92 20.39 5.07
CA THR A 595 -30.72 21.69 5.72
C THR A 595 -32.09 22.28 6.01
N VAL A 596 -32.34 22.58 7.28
CA VAL A 596 -33.62 23.05 7.77
C VAL A 596 -33.46 24.43 8.43
N ARG A 597 -34.48 25.27 8.28
CA ARG A 597 -34.58 26.55 8.97
C ARG A 597 -35.59 26.37 10.14
N PRO A 598 -35.26 26.76 11.35
CA PRO A 598 -36.21 26.70 12.46
C PRO A 598 -37.35 27.72 12.26
N ALA A 599 -38.55 27.35 12.72
CA ALA A 599 -39.77 28.17 12.62
C ALA A 599 -39.66 29.41 13.51
N GLY A 600 -38.87 30.14 13.75
CA GLY A 600 -38.71 31.32 14.62
C GLY A 600 -37.46 32.13 14.33
N ASP A 601 -36.55 31.59 13.53
CA ASP A 601 -35.30 32.24 13.17
C ASP A 601 -34.90 31.89 11.72
N PRO A 602 -35.37 32.69 10.71
CA PRO A 602 -35.12 32.40 9.30
C PRO A 602 -33.67 32.56 8.86
N GLU A 603 -32.84 33.22 9.65
CA GLU A 603 -31.42 33.38 9.36
C GLU A 603 -30.59 32.18 9.82
N ARG A 604 -31.08 31.45 10.80
CA ARG A 604 -30.38 30.27 11.32
C ARG A 604 -30.67 29.05 10.48
N ARG A 605 -29.61 28.27 10.18
CA ARG A 605 -29.71 27.04 9.38
C ARG A 605 -29.03 25.91 10.12
N PHE A 606 -29.72 24.76 10.20
CA PHE A 606 -29.17 23.54 10.77
C PHE A 606 -29.02 22.49 9.67
N ARG A 607 -27.86 21.84 9.63
CA ARG A 607 -27.60 20.67 8.79
C ARG A 607 -27.84 19.42 9.61
N TYR A 608 -28.86 18.69 9.22
CA TYR A 608 -29.15 17.36 9.73
C TYR A 608 -28.42 16.34 8.88
N ARG A 609 -27.69 15.39 9.50
CA ARG A 609 -27.07 14.26 8.85
C ARG A 609 -27.37 13.01 9.64
N ARG A 610 -27.79 11.94 8.95
CA ARG A 610 -27.95 10.60 9.49
C ARG A 610 -27.13 9.63 8.67
N ASP A 611 -26.27 8.88 9.33
CA ASP A 611 -25.55 7.74 8.79
C ASP A 611 -26.18 6.47 9.38
N VAL A 612 -26.60 5.53 8.56
CA VAL A 612 -27.27 4.28 8.98
C VAL A 612 -26.48 3.10 8.47
N TRP A 613 -26.28 2.10 9.28
CA TRP A 613 -25.63 0.83 8.91
C TRP A 613 -26.68 -0.24 8.74
N PHE A 614 -26.96 -0.59 7.47
CA PHE A 614 -27.91 -1.61 7.09
C PHE A 614 -27.25 -2.98 6.96
N CYS A 615 -27.89 -4.01 7.52
CA CYS A 615 -27.45 -5.41 7.40
C CYS A 615 -28.66 -6.33 7.27
N ARG A 616 -28.69 -7.14 6.21
CA ARG A 616 -29.82 -8.06 5.95
C ARG A 616 -29.90 -9.22 6.96
N ASP A 617 -28.82 -9.51 7.66
CA ASP A 617 -28.71 -10.65 8.59
C ASP A 617 -29.40 -10.38 9.95
N VAL A 618 -29.86 -9.15 10.18
CA VAL A 618 -30.49 -8.78 11.44
C VAL A 618 -31.93 -8.34 11.23
N PRO A 619 -32.81 -8.48 12.26
CA PRO A 619 -34.18 -8.00 12.18
C PRO A 619 -34.22 -6.50 11.82
N PHE A 620 -35.21 -6.13 11.02
CA PHE A 620 -35.40 -4.77 10.50
C PHE A 620 -34.22 -4.25 9.63
N GLY A 621 -33.24 -5.10 9.34
CA GLY A 621 -32.09 -4.73 8.50
C GLY A 621 -31.23 -3.62 9.08
N LEU A 622 -31.16 -3.43 10.40
CA LEU A 622 -30.58 -2.28 11.06
C LEU A 622 -29.53 -2.68 12.10
N LEU A 623 -28.29 -2.21 11.95
CA LEU A 623 -27.23 -2.43 12.94
C LEU A 623 -27.00 -1.21 13.83
N SER A 624 -27.02 -0.02 13.26
CA SER A 624 -26.69 1.21 13.97
C SER A 624 -27.14 2.44 13.19
N TYR A 625 -27.31 3.56 13.86
CA TYR A 625 -27.34 4.86 13.21
C TYR A 625 -26.57 5.90 14.03
N ASP A 626 -26.11 6.96 13.35
CA ASP A 626 -25.41 8.12 13.92
C ASP A 626 -26.08 9.38 13.39
N ASP A 627 -26.72 10.14 14.26
CA ASP A 627 -27.36 11.42 13.96
C ASP A 627 -26.46 12.56 14.37
N ARG A 628 -26.38 13.56 13.53
CA ARG A 628 -25.64 14.77 13.81
C ARG A 628 -26.37 16.00 13.30
N VAL A 629 -26.55 16.97 14.17
CA VAL A 629 -27.10 18.28 13.84
C VAL A 629 -26.02 19.33 14.02
N THR A 630 -25.72 20.06 12.97
CA THR A 630 -24.65 21.07 12.94
C THR A 630 -25.23 22.44 12.60
N ASP A 631 -24.88 23.47 13.33
CA ASP A 631 -25.18 24.85 12.96
C ASP A 631 -24.32 25.23 11.75
N VAL A 632 -24.99 25.65 10.64
CA VAL A 632 -24.29 25.92 9.36
C VAL A 632 -23.38 27.13 9.46
N ARG A 633 -23.68 28.11 10.31
CA ARG A 633 -22.93 29.35 10.45
C ARG A 633 -21.65 29.16 11.27
N THR A 634 -21.75 28.42 12.36
CA THR A 634 -20.64 28.26 13.31
C THR A 634 -19.85 26.97 13.06
N GLY A 635 -20.40 25.99 12.35
CA GLY A 635 -19.83 24.65 12.20
C GLY A 635 -19.95 23.80 13.47
N ALA A 636 -20.51 24.32 14.55
CA ALA A 636 -20.65 23.61 15.82
C ALA A 636 -21.69 22.48 15.72
N VAL A 637 -21.39 21.34 16.34
CA VAL A 637 -22.36 20.25 16.52
C VAL A 637 -23.25 20.62 17.69
N VAL A 638 -24.56 20.82 17.44
CA VAL A 638 -25.55 21.22 18.44
C VAL A 638 -26.33 20.03 19.03
N ALA A 639 -26.35 18.91 18.30
CA ALA A 639 -26.89 17.66 18.81
C ALA A 639 -26.26 16.47 18.10
N SER A 640 -26.04 15.37 18.80
CA SER A 640 -25.63 14.10 18.21
C SER A 640 -26.24 12.94 19.01
N GLU A 641 -26.60 11.88 18.29
CA GLU A 641 -27.10 10.64 18.87
C GLU A 641 -26.57 9.46 18.08
N ARG A 642 -26.01 8.48 18.75
CA ARG A 642 -25.59 7.22 18.12
C ARG A 642 -26.20 6.06 18.87
N LEU A 643 -26.97 5.23 18.17
CA LEU A 643 -27.50 3.98 18.69
C LEU A 643 -26.93 2.81 17.88
N SER A 644 -26.52 1.77 18.60
CA SER A 644 -25.99 0.53 18.02
C SER A 644 -26.71 -0.67 18.59
N ILE A 645 -26.78 -1.74 17.80
CA ILE A 645 -27.47 -2.97 18.21
C ILE A 645 -26.83 -3.53 19.49
N ARG A 646 -27.69 -3.87 20.44
CA ARG A 646 -27.31 -4.51 21.69
C ARG A 646 -27.82 -5.94 21.75
N ARG A 647 -29.04 -6.19 21.29
CA ARG A 647 -29.72 -7.49 21.32
C ARG A 647 -30.65 -7.62 20.13
N ALA A 648 -30.85 -8.87 19.67
CA ALA A 648 -31.86 -9.20 18.68
C ALA A 648 -32.38 -10.62 18.94
N GLY A 649 -33.65 -10.87 18.65
CA GLY A 649 -34.25 -12.19 18.92
C GLY A 649 -33.73 -13.31 18.01
N THR A 650 -33.32 -12.99 16.80
CA THR A 650 -32.84 -13.99 15.79
C THR A 650 -31.36 -14.30 15.89
N VAL A 651 -30.61 -13.67 16.78
CA VAL A 651 -29.15 -13.81 16.90
C VAL A 651 -28.80 -14.42 18.24
N THR A 652 -28.15 -15.57 18.22
CA THR A 652 -27.66 -16.24 19.43
C THR A 652 -26.48 -15.42 20.00
N LEU A 653 -26.57 -15.06 21.28
CA LEU A 653 -25.45 -14.44 21.98
C LEU A 653 -24.36 -15.46 22.22
N THR A 654 -23.16 -15.20 21.74
CA THR A 654 -21.97 -15.88 22.26
C THR A 654 -21.59 -15.24 23.58
N THR A 655 -21.45 -16.06 24.63
CA THR A 655 -21.24 -15.64 26.02
C THR A 655 -19.83 -15.13 26.29
N ASP A 656 -18.90 -15.28 25.35
CA ASP A 656 -17.51 -14.83 25.50
C ASP A 656 -17.30 -13.50 24.77
N ALA A 657 -17.41 -12.42 25.54
CA ALA A 657 -16.97 -11.10 25.12
C ALA A 657 -15.43 -11.03 25.10
N HIS A 658 -14.81 -11.73 24.18
CA HIS A 658 -13.46 -11.38 23.77
C HIS A 658 -13.55 -10.02 23.06
N GLU A 659 -12.79 -9.03 23.55
CA GLU A 659 -12.59 -7.78 22.82
C GLU A 659 -12.19 -8.13 21.41
N GLY A 660 -13.09 -7.92 20.46
CA GLY A 660 -12.93 -8.34 19.09
C GLY A 660 -11.68 -7.72 18.48
N GLU A 661 -10.97 -8.44 17.62
CA GLU A 661 -9.84 -7.90 16.88
C GLU A 661 -10.20 -6.55 16.23
N PRO A 662 -9.30 -5.54 16.26
CA PRO A 662 -9.57 -4.26 15.63
C PRO A 662 -9.83 -4.42 14.14
N LEU A 663 -10.77 -3.63 13.61
CA LEU A 663 -11.04 -3.60 12.17
C LEU A 663 -9.77 -3.23 11.41
N MET A 664 -9.48 -3.93 10.33
CA MET A 664 -8.35 -3.63 9.45
C MET A 664 -8.55 -2.26 8.75
N PRO A 665 -7.48 -1.55 8.35
CA PRO A 665 -7.55 -0.20 7.78
C PRO A 665 -8.53 -0.08 6.62
N TRP A 666 -8.53 -1.07 5.72
CA TRP A 666 -9.44 -1.10 4.56
C TRP A 666 -10.92 -1.26 4.92
N GLN A 667 -11.23 -1.62 6.16
CA GLN A 667 -12.59 -1.79 6.66
C GLN A 667 -13.14 -0.54 7.33
N ARG A 668 -12.25 0.40 7.72
CA ARG A 668 -12.61 1.65 8.37
C ARG A 668 -13.12 2.73 7.41
N GLY A 669 -13.06 2.47 6.08
CA GLY A 669 -13.62 3.37 5.05
C GLY A 669 -12.91 4.70 4.92
N GLY A 670 -11.59 4.69 4.91
CA GLY A 670 -10.78 5.87 4.67
C GLY A 670 -9.37 5.45 4.25
N LEU A 671 -9.12 5.46 2.97
CA LEU A 671 -7.81 5.71 2.36
C LEU A 671 -7.88 7.08 1.70
#